data_898c2c8fefb865a60ee3e5c66147113c
#
_entry.id   898c2c8fefb865a60ee3e5c66147113c
#
_cell.length_a   1.000
_cell.length_b   1.000
_cell.length_c   1.000
_cell.angle_alpha   90.00
_cell.angle_beta   90.00
_cell.angle_gamma   90.00
#
_symmetry.space_group_name_H-M   'P 1'
#
loop_
_entity.id
_entity.type
_entity.pdbx_description
1 polymer ?
#
loop_
_entity_poly.entity_id
_entity_poly.type
_entity_poly.pdbx_seq_one_letter_code
_entity_poly.pdbx_strand_id
1 'polypeptide(L)'
;METSHSQMVSLIWNIADDVLRDVFLRGQYRDVILPMVVLRRLDALLEPTKEEVDEEVKSQQEMKLEVLDEDALKDITGLSYFNTSKWTLNRIKSQATDNNDILYDNFAEYLNGYSENVRDVLKNFDYFTKAKKLADNDRLLAIIERITDSRINLTNKEVIGPDGLRIPALTNIGMGTIFEELLRRFNEENNEEAGEHFTPRDAITLLAHLVFEPVKDNLPKIISLYDPACGSGGMLTEGWEYLVSIGVSPNAIQLSGTEINPETYAICKSDAIIKGVDPSGIHLGNTITENHFADQSFGFMLTNPPYGKSWKEDKKKIYHEKELLDDRFSLTLLNFAGEAEVLDCTPRTSDGQLLFILEEVNKMKPIEFQPQGSRIASIHNGSSLFTGDAGSGESNIRRHLVESDLVEAIIQLPNNIFYNTGISTYVWLLTNKKQWDHVDKIQLIDASQSFEKLRKNQGSRNCTIDPKAREMILRAHKNFTDEEIVEGDHKVVSKVFDGDDFRYYSVTIERPLRLRSQFNAIKIDELLFEKGNLDLSKWLYETYKDQVFTGLESVMTDIKEYLQENEIKVTDKKLAGLVAAAKWKERKALMEAAKALHKEIGNDVFMDYAVFADKIDAAAKKLKLGLSAAQLKIIARAMSVTDPEAQPVVKKELKADAKDLETLEGTFRVNRERFADYGYHKTAKGKYIEYESDSDLRDTEKIPVKEDIYEYFQREVRPYVADAWINIAPTKIGCEISFNKYFYKPVPLRTLEENQADIIELDQKSQGYIKSLFKLL
;
A
#
# COMPACT_ATOMS: atom_id res chain seq x y z
N MET A 1 -0.20 39.64 10.37
CA MET A 1 -0.41 38.37 11.08
C MET A 1 0.74 37.36 10.86
N GLU A 2 1.13 37.03 9.65
CA GLU A 2 2.23 36.08 9.36
C GLU A 2 3.57 36.42 10.01
N THR A 3 3.95 37.71 10.07
CA THR A 3 5.20 38.13 10.73
C THR A 3 5.20 37.87 12.23
N SER A 4 4.03 37.96 12.90
CA SER A 4 3.87 37.69 14.33
C SER A 4 3.98 36.17 14.64
N HIS A 5 3.38 35.31 13.83
CA HIS A 5 3.47 33.85 14.01
C HIS A 5 4.90 33.33 13.82
N SER A 6 5.60 33.80 12.78
CA SER A 6 7.01 33.43 12.53
C SER A 6 7.95 33.85 13.64
N GLN A 7 7.72 35.02 14.25
CA GLN A 7 8.48 35.49 15.43
C GLN A 7 8.25 34.60 16.63
N MET A 8 6.98 34.24 16.91
CA MET A 8 6.61 33.37 18.02
C MET A 8 7.20 31.96 17.89
N VAL A 9 7.11 31.37 16.70
CA VAL A 9 7.76 30.10 16.39
C VAL A 9 9.26 30.17 16.64
N SER A 10 9.92 31.25 16.23
CA SER A 10 11.36 31.43 16.47
C SER A 10 11.72 31.59 17.94
N LEU A 11 10.88 32.27 18.73
CA LEU A 11 11.07 32.37 20.19
C LEU A 11 10.94 31.01 20.87
N ILE A 12 9.90 30.24 20.53
CA ILE A 12 9.70 28.88 21.08
C ILE A 12 10.85 27.94 20.67
N TRP A 13 11.29 28.06 19.42
CA TRP A 13 12.43 27.29 18.90
C TRP A 13 13.72 27.55 19.70
N ASN A 14 14.00 28.81 20.03
CA ASN A 14 15.18 29.16 20.82
C ASN A 14 15.13 28.58 22.23
N ILE A 15 13.92 28.35 22.81
CA ILE A 15 13.78 27.67 24.10
C ILE A 15 14.36 26.25 24.02
N ALA A 16 14.11 25.53 22.94
CA ALA A 16 14.63 24.18 22.77
C ALA A 16 16.16 24.13 22.83
N ASP A 17 16.82 25.01 22.09
CA ASP A 17 18.30 25.07 22.07
C ASP A 17 18.89 25.57 23.40
N ASP A 18 18.23 26.53 24.06
CA ASP A 18 18.74 27.13 25.31
C ASP A 18 18.55 26.21 26.53
N VAL A 19 17.42 25.48 26.61
CA VAL A 19 17.04 24.73 27.82
C VAL A 19 17.38 23.24 27.69
N LEU A 20 17.20 22.62 26.50
CA LEU A 20 17.30 21.17 26.33
C LEU A 20 18.70 20.69 25.94
N ARG A 21 19.61 21.61 25.54
CA ARG A 21 21.00 21.26 25.22
C ARG A 21 21.63 20.48 26.39
N ASP A 22 22.38 19.43 26.03
CA ASP A 22 23.08 18.53 26.96
C ASP A 22 22.21 17.60 27.83
N VAL A 23 20.87 17.79 27.82
CA VAL A 23 19.94 16.93 28.55
C VAL A 23 19.19 15.97 27.59
N PHE A 24 18.82 16.47 26.43
CA PHE A 24 18.13 15.68 25.38
C PHE A 24 18.92 15.71 24.09
N LEU A 25 18.82 14.64 23.30
CA LEU A 25 19.29 14.65 21.92
C LEU A 25 18.39 15.59 21.08
N ARG A 26 18.94 16.24 20.06
CA ARG A 26 18.19 17.18 19.20
C ARG A 26 16.90 16.57 18.66
N GLY A 27 16.93 15.29 18.24
CA GLY A 27 15.76 14.56 17.78
C GLY A 27 14.63 14.43 18.81
N GLN A 28 14.93 14.54 20.10
CA GLN A 28 13.97 14.46 21.20
C GLN A 28 13.40 15.83 21.63
N TYR A 29 13.90 16.94 21.07
CA TYR A 29 13.43 18.29 21.46
C TYR A 29 11.95 18.46 21.16
N ARG A 30 11.47 17.91 20.04
CA ARG A 30 10.07 17.87 19.65
C ARG A 30 9.18 17.33 20.79
N ASP A 31 9.57 16.22 21.38
CA ASP A 31 8.77 15.47 22.35
C ASP A 31 8.73 16.12 23.74
N VAL A 32 9.52 17.18 23.94
CA VAL A 32 9.50 18.02 25.15
C VAL A 32 8.81 19.34 24.88
N ILE A 33 9.12 20.00 23.77
CA ILE A 33 8.62 21.34 23.46
C ILE A 33 7.15 21.33 23.05
N LEU A 34 6.75 20.36 22.18
CA LEU A 34 5.36 20.33 21.71
C LEU A 34 4.35 20.13 22.85
N PRO A 35 4.51 19.13 23.76
CA PRO A 35 3.62 19.01 24.92
C PRO A 35 3.61 20.27 25.80
N MET A 36 4.77 20.92 25.98
CA MET A 36 4.85 22.12 26.77
C MET A 36 4.11 23.31 26.13
N VAL A 37 4.17 23.44 24.80
CA VAL A 37 3.41 24.45 24.04
C VAL A 37 1.91 24.17 24.15
N VAL A 38 1.50 22.90 24.03
CA VAL A 38 0.11 22.47 24.26
C VAL A 38 -0.34 22.85 25.65
N LEU A 39 0.39 22.41 26.69
CA LEU A 39 0.07 22.71 28.10
C LEU A 39 -0.06 24.22 28.35
N ARG A 40 0.85 25.03 27.81
CA ARG A 40 0.77 26.50 27.94
C ARG A 40 -0.49 27.07 27.29
N ARG A 41 -0.89 26.55 26.14
CA ARG A 41 -2.14 26.97 25.45
C ARG A 41 -3.35 26.60 26.29
N LEU A 42 -3.42 25.32 26.75
CA LEU A 42 -4.54 24.84 27.55
C LEU A 42 -4.65 25.58 28.88
N ASP A 43 -3.53 25.78 29.61
CA ASP A 43 -3.44 26.53 30.85
C ASP A 43 -3.98 27.96 30.70
N ALA A 44 -3.55 28.63 29.61
CA ALA A 44 -3.97 30.00 29.29
C ALA A 44 -5.47 30.15 28.98
N LEU A 45 -6.09 29.12 28.40
CA LEU A 45 -7.51 29.10 28.07
C LEU A 45 -8.36 28.77 29.33
N LEU A 46 -7.83 27.95 30.25
CA LEU A 46 -8.50 27.59 31.51
C LEU A 46 -8.36 28.67 32.60
N GLU A 47 -7.34 29.54 32.53
CA GLU A 47 -7.06 30.54 33.53
C GLU A 47 -8.28 31.42 33.94
N PRO A 48 -9.16 31.86 33.00
CA PRO A 48 -10.34 32.69 33.33
C PRO A 48 -11.40 31.99 34.17
N THR A 49 -11.53 30.67 34.04
CA THR A 49 -12.57 29.86 34.73
C THR A 49 -12.01 29.03 35.89
N LYS A 50 -10.73 29.20 36.22
CA LYS A 50 -10.02 28.37 37.17
C LYS A 50 -10.65 28.39 38.56
N GLU A 51 -11.08 29.57 39.04
CA GLU A 51 -11.70 29.72 40.36
C GLU A 51 -13.06 29.02 40.42
N GLU A 52 -13.87 29.13 39.34
CA GLU A 52 -15.17 28.48 39.24
C GLU A 52 -15.04 26.94 39.20
N VAL A 53 -14.03 26.43 38.51
CA VAL A 53 -13.71 24.99 38.51
C VAL A 53 -13.27 24.52 39.88
N ASP A 54 -12.41 25.28 40.59
CA ASP A 54 -11.96 24.94 41.94
C ASP A 54 -13.12 24.91 42.96
N GLU A 55 -14.07 25.84 42.82
CA GLU A 55 -15.30 25.87 43.65
C GLU A 55 -16.21 24.67 43.37
N GLU A 56 -16.43 24.33 42.10
CA GLU A 56 -17.26 23.20 41.72
C GLU A 56 -16.64 21.87 42.17
N VAL A 57 -15.34 21.66 41.99
CA VAL A 57 -14.63 20.46 42.49
C VAL A 57 -14.80 20.32 44.00
N LYS A 58 -14.70 21.42 44.76
CA LYS A 58 -14.92 21.42 46.20
C LYS A 58 -16.36 21.07 46.54
N SER A 59 -17.34 21.65 45.85
CA SER A 59 -18.76 21.36 46.02
C SER A 59 -19.08 19.87 45.79
N GLN A 60 -18.56 19.30 44.70
CA GLN A 60 -18.75 17.88 44.40
C GLN A 60 -18.08 16.96 45.44
N GLN A 61 -16.92 17.34 45.96
CA GLN A 61 -16.25 16.63 47.07
C GLN A 61 -17.06 16.69 48.37
N GLU A 62 -17.66 17.84 48.70
CA GLU A 62 -18.55 18.01 49.86
C GLU A 62 -19.81 17.17 49.74
N MET A 63 -20.33 17.00 48.51
CA MET A 63 -21.43 16.09 48.17
C MET A 63 -21.04 14.61 48.22
N LYS A 64 -19.76 14.29 48.42
CA LYS A 64 -19.20 12.92 48.45
C LYS A 64 -19.48 12.12 47.20
N LEU A 65 -19.41 12.73 46.04
CA LEU A 65 -19.46 12.02 44.79
C LEU A 65 -18.24 11.10 44.68
N GLU A 66 -18.43 9.83 44.32
CA GLU A 66 -17.35 8.87 44.12
C GLU A 66 -16.51 9.21 42.88
N VAL A 67 -17.15 9.81 41.84
CA VAL A 67 -16.52 10.27 40.62
C VAL A 67 -17.00 11.70 40.38
N LEU A 68 -16.09 12.57 39.94
CA LEU A 68 -16.43 13.94 39.57
C LEU A 68 -17.36 13.97 38.35
N ASP A 69 -18.34 14.86 38.35
CA ASP A 69 -19.15 15.17 37.16
C ASP A 69 -18.31 16.01 36.20
N GLU A 70 -17.72 15.30 35.22
CA GLU A 70 -16.86 15.93 34.21
C GLU A 70 -17.62 16.85 33.26
N ASP A 71 -18.92 16.57 33.03
CA ASP A 71 -19.72 17.37 32.10
C ASP A 71 -20.01 18.74 32.71
N ALA A 72 -20.28 18.80 34.03
CA ALA A 72 -20.41 20.06 34.75
C ALA A 72 -19.11 20.88 34.69
N LEU A 73 -17.94 20.24 34.81
CA LEU A 73 -16.64 20.92 34.68
C LEU A 73 -16.35 21.41 33.25
N LYS A 74 -16.74 20.67 32.23
CA LYS A 74 -16.63 21.09 30.83
C LYS A 74 -17.59 22.25 30.51
N ASP A 75 -18.79 22.23 31.06
CA ASP A 75 -19.75 23.33 30.92
C ASP A 75 -19.22 24.64 31.51
N ILE A 76 -18.58 24.60 32.67
CA ILE A 76 -17.94 25.76 33.28
C ILE A 76 -16.80 26.30 32.43
N THR A 77 -15.94 25.42 31.92
CA THR A 77 -14.81 25.87 31.09
C THR A 77 -15.25 26.29 29.69
N GLY A 78 -16.37 25.79 29.17
CA GLY A 78 -16.79 25.91 27.79
C GLY A 78 -15.84 25.21 26.81
N LEU A 79 -15.03 24.26 27.30
CA LEU A 79 -14.02 23.52 26.53
C LEU A 79 -14.22 22.01 26.67
N SER A 80 -13.66 21.22 25.78
CA SER A 80 -13.69 19.74 25.85
C SER A 80 -12.76 19.19 26.97
N TYR A 81 -12.13 20.03 27.74
CA TYR A 81 -11.18 19.69 28.81
C TYR A 81 -11.25 20.66 29.98
N PHE A 82 -10.73 20.22 31.10
CA PHE A 82 -10.62 20.99 32.35
C PHE A 82 -9.36 20.60 33.12
N ASN A 83 -9.05 21.32 34.23
CA ASN A 83 -7.98 20.93 35.17
C ASN A 83 -8.43 21.15 36.62
N THR A 84 -8.47 20.06 37.39
CA THR A 84 -8.90 20.05 38.81
C THR A 84 -7.77 20.34 39.81
N SER A 85 -6.51 20.42 39.35
CA SER A 85 -5.38 20.72 40.22
C SER A 85 -5.40 22.17 40.67
N LYS A 86 -5.01 22.45 41.92
CA LYS A 86 -4.79 23.83 42.43
C LYS A 86 -3.70 24.58 41.68
N TRP A 87 -2.83 23.86 40.93
CA TRP A 87 -1.69 24.43 40.22
C TRP A 87 -2.09 24.95 38.84
N THR A 88 -1.42 26.02 38.44
CA THR A 88 -1.31 26.54 37.08
C THR A 88 0.18 26.74 36.79
N LEU A 89 0.59 26.88 35.53
CA LEU A 89 2.00 27.15 35.20
C LEU A 89 2.52 28.41 35.91
N ASN A 90 1.69 29.47 35.99
CA ASN A 90 2.02 30.70 36.67
C ASN A 90 2.14 30.51 38.20
N ARG A 91 1.27 29.73 38.83
CA ARG A 91 1.35 29.41 40.28
C ARG A 91 2.60 28.57 40.59
N ILE A 92 2.91 27.56 39.79
CA ILE A 92 4.14 26.75 39.92
C ILE A 92 5.38 27.65 39.83
N LYS A 93 5.45 28.52 38.82
CA LYS A 93 6.54 29.48 38.63
C LYS A 93 6.71 30.41 39.84
N SER A 94 5.62 30.99 40.33
CA SER A 94 5.64 31.98 41.44
C SER A 94 5.96 31.35 42.79
N GLN A 95 5.70 30.05 43.00
CA GLN A 95 5.93 29.31 44.23
C GLN A 95 7.10 28.30 44.11
N ALA A 96 7.88 28.41 43.07
CA ALA A 96 9.04 27.56 42.88
C ALA A 96 10.05 27.73 44.02
N THR A 97 10.60 26.62 44.45
CA THR A 97 11.66 26.54 45.48
C THR A 97 12.91 25.90 44.81
N ASP A 98 14.05 26.02 45.50
CA ASP A 98 15.31 25.40 45.03
C ASP A 98 15.31 23.85 45.14
N ASN A 99 14.16 23.26 45.49
CA ASN A 99 13.99 21.81 45.59
C ASN A 99 13.29 21.24 44.36
N ASN A 100 14.03 20.56 43.52
CA ASN A 100 13.55 20.00 42.25
C ASN A 100 12.51 18.89 42.45
N ASP A 101 12.56 18.12 43.53
CA ASP A 101 11.55 17.08 43.79
C ASP A 101 10.19 17.73 44.14
N ILE A 102 10.17 18.77 44.93
CA ILE A 102 8.94 19.53 45.21
C ILE A 102 8.40 20.20 43.96
N LEU A 103 9.28 20.77 43.13
CA LEU A 103 8.89 21.37 41.86
C LEU A 103 8.27 20.34 40.96
N TYR A 104 8.89 19.14 40.82
CA TYR A 104 8.36 18.05 40.04
C TYR A 104 7.02 17.54 40.57
N ASP A 105 6.88 17.34 41.87
CA ASP A 105 5.64 16.87 42.49
C ASP A 105 4.47 17.85 42.23
N ASN A 106 4.71 19.15 42.34
CA ASN A 106 3.72 20.18 42.02
C ASN A 106 3.35 20.17 40.51
N PHE A 107 4.33 19.98 39.67
CA PHE A 107 4.10 19.88 38.23
C PHE A 107 3.39 18.57 37.85
N ALA A 108 3.73 17.45 38.47
CA ALA A 108 3.03 16.19 38.31
C ALA A 108 1.56 16.23 38.77
N GLU A 109 1.30 16.91 39.95
CA GLU A 109 -0.07 17.18 40.41
C GLU A 109 -0.85 18.02 39.41
N TYR A 110 -0.21 19.03 38.80
CA TYR A 110 -0.80 19.84 37.71
C TYR A 110 -1.15 18.99 36.49
N LEU A 111 -0.23 18.13 36.01
CA LEU A 111 -0.47 17.25 34.85
C LEU A 111 -1.60 16.24 35.11
N ASN A 112 -1.65 15.66 36.33
CA ASN A 112 -2.68 14.71 36.72
C ASN A 112 -4.06 15.34 36.91
N GLY A 113 -4.13 16.64 37.15
CA GLY A 113 -5.38 17.38 37.30
C GLY A 113 -6.16 17.56 35.98
N TYR A 114 -5.55 17.35 34.84
CA TYR A 114 -6.24 17.44 33.57
C TYR A 114 -7.26 16.31 33.32
N SER A 115 -8.29 16.59 32.54
CA SER A 115 -9.26 15.62 32.03
C SER A 115 -8.59 14.48 31.27
N GLU A 116 -9.25 13.32 31.15
CA GLU A 116 -8.70 12.09 30.62
C GLU A 116 -8.15 12.27 29.18
N ASN A 117 -8.83 13.01 28.31
CA ASN A 117 -8.40 13.26 26.93
C ASN A 117 -7.03 13.98 26.85
N VAL A 118 -6.73 14.91 27.79
CA VAL A 118 -5.43 15.59 27.85
C VAL A 118 -4.38 14.70 28.52
N ARG A 119 -4.75 13.96 29.58
CA ARG A 119 -3.84 13.00 30.23
C ARG A 119 -3.39 11.89 29.28
N ASP A 120 -4.30 11.40 28.42
CA ASP A 120 -3.99 10.43 27.38
C ASP A 120 -2.93 10.97 26.41
N VAL A 121 -3.04 12.21 25.97
CA VAL A 121 -2.02 12.89 25.16
C VAL A 121 -0.67 12.93 25.88
N LEU A 122 -0.65 13.38 27.15
CA LEU A 122 0.59 13.49 27.93
C LEU A 122 1.25 12.13 28.16
N LYS A 123 0.46 11.08 28.37
CA LYS A 123 0.93 9.71 28.53
C LYS A 123 1.57 9.19 27.24
N ASN A 124 0.96 9.42 26.09
CA ASN A 124 1.47 8.96 24.80
C ASN A 124 2.71 9.75 24.33
N PHE A 125 2.91 10.98 24.82
CA PHE A 125 4.19 11.68 24.73
C PHE A 125 5.25 11.18 25.72
N ASP A 126 4.93 10.28 26.63
CA ASP A 126 5.78 9.94 27.79
C ASP A 126 6.25 11.17 28.57
N TYR A 127 5.34 12.16 28.72
CA TYR A 127 5.72 13.49 29.20
C TYR A 127 6.07 13.50 30.68
N PHE A 128 5.49 12.62 31.53
CA PHE A 128 5.84 12.48 32.94
C PHE A 128 7.32 12.10 33.12
N THR A 129 7.80 11.12 32.36
CA THR A 129 9.22 10.72 32.40
C THR A 129 10.14 11.87 31.91
N LYS A 130 9.74 12.57 30.84
CA LYS A 130 10.48 13.72 30.33
C LYS A 130 10.52 14.90 31.33
N ALA A 131 9.41 15.18 32.00
CA ALA A 131 9.35 16.20 33.02
C ALA A 131 10.22 15.86 34.25
N LYS A 132 10.23 14.59 34.69
CA LYS A 132 11.15 14.16 35.76
C LYS A 132 12.61 14.35 35.36
N LYS A 133 12.96 13.97 34.14
CA LYS A 133 14.32 14.18 33.62
C LYS A 133 14.71 15.66 33.54
N LEU A 134 13.76 16.55 33.19
CA LEU A 134 14.00 18.01 33.26
C LEU A 134 14.26 18.50 34.69
N ALA A 135 13.48 18.01 35.66
CA ALA A 135 13.65 18.35 37.06
C ALA A 135 15.01 17.87 37.61
N ASP A 136 15.36 16.63 37.36
CA ASP A 136 16.63 16.02 37.80
C ASP A 136 17.88 16.71 37.21
N ASN A 137 17.72 17.51 36.17
CA ASN A 137 18.80 18.27 35.51
C ASN A 137 18.64 19.79 35.65
N ASP A 138 17.87 20.28 36.62
CA ASP A 138 17.62 21.71 36.87
C ASP A 138 17.05 22.49 35.66
N ARG A 139 16.24 21.84 34.79
CA ARG A 139 15.67 22.45 33.59
C ARG A 139 14.17 22.66 33.61
N LEU A 140 13.45 22.03 34.57
CA LEU A 140 11.98 22.12 34.61
C LEU A 140 11.49 23.54 34.89
N LEU A 141 12.08 24.24 35.85
CA LEU A 141 11.72 25.63 36.13
C LEU A 141 12.05 26.53 34.95
N ALA A 142 13.22 26.35 34.35
CA ALA A 142 13.68 27.16 33.22
C ALA A 142 12.74 27.06 32.00
N ILE A 143 12.21 25.85 31.67
CA ILE A 143 11.25 25.71 30.59
C ILE A 143 9.91 26.33 30.91
N ILE A 144 9.42 26.20 32.16
CA ILE A 144 8.18 26.84 32.62
C ILE A 144 8.30 28.36 32.53
N GLU A 145 9.40 28.95 32.99
CA GLU A 145 9.66 30.40 32.96
C GLU A 145 9.69 30.92 31.53
N ARG A 146 10.39 30.20 30.64
CA ARG A 146 10.52 30.60 29.21
C ARG A 146 9.20 30.53 28.49
N ILE A 147 8.41 29.45 28.64
CA ILE A 147 7.14 29.31 27.92
C ILE A 147 6.04 30.23 28.45
N THR A 148 6.16 30.68 29.69
CA THR A 148 5.25 31.67 30.33
C THR A 148 5.75 33.12 30.19
N ASP A 149 6.82 33.36 29.42
CA ASP A 149 7.31 34.70 29.12
C ASP A 149 6.23 35.51 28.39
N SER A 150 6.03 36.76 28.78
CA SER A 150 5.01 37.64 28.17
C SER A 150 5.23 37.96 26.69
N ARG A 151 6.42 37.70 26.17
CA ARG A 151 6.70 37.77 24.69
C ARG A 151 6.07 36.63 23.92
N ILE A 152 5.69 35.54 24.61
CA ILE A 152 5.04 34.37 24.02
C ILE A 152 3.57 34.39 24.40
N ASN A 153 2.74 35.09 23.60
CA ASN A 153 1.31 35.14 23.85
C ASN A 153 0.57 33.98 23.18
N LEU A 154 0.36 32.90 23.91
CA LEU A 154 -0.49 31.77 23.51
C LEU A 154 -1.92 31.86 24.07
N THR A 155 -2.37 33.06 24.48
CA THR A 155 -3.71 33.28 25.04
C THR A 155 -4.68 33.78 23.99
N ASN A 156 -5.97 33.73 24.26
CA ASN A 156 -7.03 34.32 23.43
C ASN A 156 -7.30 35.81 23.79
N LYS A 157 -6.42 36.45 24.54
CA LYS A 157 -6.49 37.86 24.94
C LYS A 157 -5.24 38.61 24.50
N GLU A 158 -5.39 39.90 24.21
CA GLU A 158 -4.25 40.79 23.98
C GLU A 158 -3.45 40.94 25.27
N VAL A 159 -2.12 40.89 25.17
CA VAL A 159 -1.20 41.10 26.30
C VAL A 159 -0.22 42.23 25.99
N ILE A 160 0.34 42.90 27.02
CA ILE A 160 1.38 43.88 26.88
C ILE A 160 2.73 43.21 27.06
N GLY A 161 3.60 43.27 26.07
CA GLY A 161 4.95 42.76 26.14
C GLY A 161 5.87 43.56 27.04
N PRO A 162 7.08 43.04 27.39
CA PRO A 162 8.04 43.74 28.25
C PRO A 162 8.51 45.08 27.66
N ASP A 163 8.42 45.22 26.34
CA ASP A 163 8.75 46.43 25.62
C ASP A 163 7.60 47.48 25.56
N GLY A 164 6.48 47.18 26.22
CA GLY A 164 5.25 47.99 26.22
C GLY A 164 4.42 47.86 24.96
N LEU A 165 4.82 47.01 23.99
CA LEU A 165 4.04 46.77 22.79
C LEU A 165 2.89 45.80 23.04
N ARG A 166 1.79 46.00 22.31
CA ARG A 166 0.65 45.10 22.34
C ARG A 166 0.91 43.86 21.51
N ILE A 167 0.80 42.67 22.12
CA ILE A 167 0.87 41.38 21.45
C ILE A 167 -0.58 40.90 21.27
N PRO A 168 -1.04 40.72 20.03
CA PRO A 168 -2.43 40.39 19.76
C PRO A 168 -2.83 39.01 20.37
N ALA A 169 -4.13 38.84 20.57
CA ALA A 169 -4.72 37.57 20.91
C ALA A 169 -4.45 36.51 19.83
N LEU A 170 -4.26 35.28 20.23
CA LEU A 170 -4.05 34.14 19.33
C LEU A 170 -5.33 33.32 19.20
N THR A 171 -5.86 33.24 17.98
CA THR A 171 -7.02 32.39 17.67
C THR A 171 -6.62 30.88 17.67
N ASN A 172 -7.61 29.98 17.73
CA ASN A 172 -7.36 28.54 17.62
C ASN A 172 -6.69 28.16 16.28
N ILE A 173 -7.13 28.74 15.18
CA ILE A 173 -6.52 28.57 13.85
C ILE A 173 -5.07 29.09 13.85
N GLY A 174 -4.83 30.27 14.42
CA GLY A 174 -3.49 30.83 14.53
C GLY A 174 -2.56 29.97 15.39
N MET A 175 -3.09 29.36 16.47
CA MET A 175 -2.34 28.42 17.29
C MET A 175 -2.02 27.12 16.52
N GLY A 176 -2.99 26.59 15.76
CA GLY A 176 -2.76 25.46 14.85
C GLY A 176 -1.64 25.75 13.87
N THR A 177 -1.62 26.91 13.24
CA THR A 177 -0.54 27.34 12.35
C THR A 177 0.83 27.37 13.02
N ILE A 178 0.91 27.86 14.26
CA ILE A 178 2.17 27.87 15.04
C ILE A 178 2.61 26.43 15.34
N PHE A 179 1.67 25.58 15.77
CA PHE A 179 1.94 24.18 16.14
C PHE A 179 2.44 23.39 14.93
N GLU A 180 1.80 23.52 13.77
CA GLU A 180 2.23 22.90 12.51
C GLU A 180 3.62 23.39 12.07
N GLU A 181 3.91 24.70 12.18
CA GLU A 181 5.21 25.24 11.80
C GLU A 181 6.33 24.74 12.75
N LEU A 182 6.04 24.56 14.04
CA LEU A 182 6.96 23.93 14.98
C LEU A 182 7.21 22.47 14.62
N LEU A 183 6.14 21.71 14.33
CA LEU A 183 6.23 20.33 13.85
C LEU A 183 7.10 20.23 12.59
N ARG A 184 6.84 21.08 11.61
CA ARG A 184 7.60 21.13 10.37
C ARG A 184 9.10 21.36 10.63
N ARG A 185 9.46 22.33 11.48
CA ARG A 185 10.85 22.62 11.82
C ARG A 185 11.55 21.48 12.54
N PHE A 186 10.87 20.86 13.52
CA PHE A 186 11.42 19.69 14.22
C PHE A 186 11.64 18.50 13.28
N ASN A 187 10.73 18.30 12.34
CA ASN A 187 10.83 17.24 11.34
C ASN A 187 11.96 17.49 10.33
N GLU A 188 12.18 18.74 9.90
CA GLU A 188 13.31 19.11 9.01
C GLU A 188 14.68 18.87 9.66
N GLU A 189 14.81 19.06 10.98
CA GLU A 189 16.08 18.81 11.68
C GLU A 189 16.36 17.32 11.90
N ASN A 190 15.34 16.50 12.05
CA ASN A 190 15.48 15.09 12.40
C ASN A 190 15.75 14.16 11.21
N ASN A 191 15.80 14.62 9.97
CA ASN A 191 16.21 13.97 8.72
C ASN A 191 15.77 12.50 8.46
N GLU A 192 15.15 11.83 9.46
CA GLU A 192 14.81 10.42 9.44
C GLU A 192 13.33 10.22 9.67
N GLU A 193 12.50 9.65 9.00
CA GLU A 193 11.10 9.23 9.25
C GLU A 193 10.02 10.32 9.27
N ALA A 194 10.37 11.58 9.50
CA ALA A 194 9.39 12.66 9.61
C ALA A 194 8.45 12.82 8.40
N GLY A 195 8.90 12.42 7.23
CA GLY A 195 8.09 12.44 6.01
C GLY A 195 7.03 11.35 5.94
N GLU A 196 7.10 10.31 6.77
CA GLU A 196 6.13 9.21 6.78
C GLU A 196 4.82 9.60 7.49
N HIS A 197 4.89 10.59 8.37
CA HIS A 197 3.74 11.00 9.20
C HIS A 197 3.22 12.40 8.89
N PHE A 198 3.76 13.07 7.86
CA PHE A 198 3.39 14.43 7.53
C PHE A 198 3.12 14.63 6.03
N THR A 199 1.89 14.97 5.71
CA THR A 199 1.46 15.31 4.34
C THR A 199 1.53 16.81 4.12
N PRO A 200 2.12 17.30 3.01
CA PRO A 200 2.17 18.73 2.70
C PRO A 200 0.78 19.38 2.61
N ARG A 201 0.64 20.55 3.20
CA ARG A 201 -0.63 21.28 3.30
C ARG A 201 -1.27 21.54 1.93
N ASP A 202 -0.49 21.89 0.92
CA ASP A 202 -0.97 22.13 -0.45
C ASP A 202 -1.63 20.90 -1.08
N ALA A 203 -1.07 19.69 -0.82
CA ALA A 203 -1.69 18.44 -1.23
C ALA A 203 -2.99 18.18 -0.47
N ILE A 204 -3.00 18.37 0.86
CA ILE A 204 -4.22 18.18 1.67
C ILE A 204 -5.33 19.15 1.23
N THR A 205 -4.98 20.41 0.99
CA THR A 205 -5.93 21.40 0.51
C THR A 205 -6.54 21.00 -0.84
N LEU A 206 -5.72 20.42 -1.76
CA LEU A 206 -6.25 19.88 -3.02
C LEU A 206 -7.26 18.77 -2.76
N LEU A 207 -6.94 17.81 -1.89
CA LEU A 207 -7.83 16.70 -1.58
C LEU A 207 -9.15 17.18 -0.97
N ALA A 208 -9.09 18.14 -0.04
CA ALA A 208 -10.29 18.72 0.58
C ALA A 208 -11.21 19.36 -0.48
N HIS A 209 -10.65 20.14 -1.40
CA HIS A 209 -11.43 20.71 -2.51
C HIS A 209 -12.04 19.62 -3.41
N LEU A 210 -11.27 18.59 -3.79
CA LEU A 210 -11.75 17.50 -4.65
C LEU A 210 -12.90 16.71 -4.01
N VAL A 211 -12.87 16.55 -2.70
CA VAL A 211 -13.92 15.81 -1.95
C VAL A 211 -15.15 16.69 -1.72
N PHE A 212 -14.99 17.92 -1.29
CA PHE A 212 -16.12 18.74 -0.81
C PHE A 212 -16.74 19.65 -1.87
N GLU A 213 -15.96 20.21 -2.82
CA GLU A 213 -16.48 21.13 -3.86
C GLU A 213 -17.64 20.53 -4.68
N PRO A 214 -17.60 19.25 -5.12
CA PRO A 214 -18.69 18.67 -5.90
C PRO A 214 -20.01 18.59 -5.16
N VAL A 215 -20.00 18.59 -3.82
CA VAL A 215 -21.20 18.40 -2.97
C VAL A 215 -21.47 19.55 -2.01
N LYS A 216 -20.72 20.66 -2.10
CA LYS A 216 -20.78 21.78 -1.14
C LYS A 216 -22.17 22.39 -0.93
N ASP A 217 -22.99 22.39 -1.98
CA ASP A 217 -24.33 22.96 -1.93
C ASP A 217 -25.36 22.00 -1.31
N ASN A 218 -24.97 20.74 -1.06
CA ASN A 218 -25.84 19.68 -0.55
C ASN A 218 -25.18 18.87 0.60
N LEU A 219 -24.34 19.51 1.41
CA LEU A 219 -23.68 18.84 2.54
C LEU A 219 -24.70 18.33 3.58
N PRO A 220 -24.45 17.17 4.22
CA PRO A 220 -25.33 16.68 5.29
C PRO A 220 -25.27 17.58 6.52
N LYS A 221 -26.30 17.52 7.37
CA LYS A 221 -26.37 18.31 8.61
C LYS A 221 -25.24 17.97 9.58
N ILE A 222 -24.82 16.71 9.61
CA ILE A 222 -23.66 16.22 10.39
C ILE A 222 -22.70 15.61 9.38
N ILE A 223 -21.47 16.09 9.39
CA ILE A 223 -20.41 15.66 8.52
C ILE A 223 -19.46 14.75 9.32
N SER A 224 -19.33 13.51 8.88
CA SER A 224 -18.33 12.58 9.42
C SER A 224 -17.12 12.52 8.47
N LEU A 225 -15.95 12.89 8.99
CA LEU A 225 -14.68 12.86 8.29
C LEU A 225 -13.77 11.80 8.93
N TYR A 226 -13.21 10.92 8.10
CA TYR A 226 -12.40 9.78 8.57
C TYR A 226 -11.05 9.72 7.85
N ASP A 227 -10.02 9.35 8.62
CA ASP A 227 -8.69 9.03 8.11
C ASP A 227 -8.17 7.75 8.80
N PRO A 228 -8.07 6.62 8.08
CA PRO A 228 -7.60 5.34 8.65
C PRO A 228 -6.10 5.31 8.97
N ALA A 229 -5.33 6.32 8.57
CA ALA A 229 -3.90 6.47 8.83
C ALA A 229 -3.58 7.94 9.11
N CYS A 230 -4.20 8.49 10.18
CA CYS A 230 -4.34 9.93 10.32
C CYS A 230 -3.01 10.68 10.61
N GLY A 231 -1.94 9.97 10.94
CA GLY A 231 -0.66 10.60 11.18
C GLY A 231 -0.77 11.70 12.24
N SER A 232 -0.22 12.87 11.96
CA SER A 232 -0.32 14.05 12.79
C SER A 232 -1.69 14.76 12.74
N GLY A 233 -2.67 14.23 12.01
CA GLY A 233 -4.03 14.77 11.92
C GLY A 233 -4.25 15.80 10.82
N GLY A 234 -3.25 16.06 9.98
CA GLY A 234 -3.33 17.11 8.96
C GLY A 234 -4.53 16.98 8.02
N MET A 235 -4.84 15.75 7.56
CA MET A 235 -6.02 15.50 6.70
C MET A 235 -7.34 15.85 7.40
N LEU A 236 -7.46 15.47 8.67
CA LEU A 236 -8.66 15.72 9.47
C LEU A 236 -8.85 17.21 9.75
N THR A 237 -7.81 17.88 10.22
CA THR A 237 -7.89 19.27 10.64
C THR A 237 -7.97 20.26 9.49
N GLU A 238 -7.27 20.04 8.38
CA GLU A 238 -7.42 20.84 7.15
C GLU A 238 -8.80 20.64 6.50
N GLY A 239 -9.30 19.38 6.46
CA GLY A 239 -10.66 19.10 6.00
C GLY A 239 -11.70 19.83 6.84
N TRP A 240 -11.52 19.84 8.16
CA TRP A 240 -12.34 20.62 9.09
C TRP A 240 -12.25 22.14 8.82
N GLU A 241 -11.04 22.70 8.69
CA GLU A 241 -10.82 24.12 8.39
C GLU A 241 -11.49 24.52 7.07
N TYR A 242 -11.38 23.68 6.03
CA TYR A 242 -12.06 23.91 4.76
C TYR A 242 -13.58 23.98 4.93
N LEU A 243 -14.18 23.01 5.61
CA LEU A 243 -15.64 22.97 5.85
C LEU A 243 -16.11 24.19 6.63
N VAL A 244 -15.39 24.60 7.67
CA VAL A 244 -15.68 25.82 8.44
C VAL A 244 -15.57 27.08 7.56
N SER A 245 -14.59 27.12 6.66
CA SER A 245 -14.37 28.28 5.75
C SER A 245 -15.52 28.46 4.76
N ILE A 246 -16.22 27.39 4.39
CA ILE A 246 -17.42 27.45 3.52
C ILE A 246 -18.73 27.57 4.31
N GLY A 247 -18.66 27.82 5.64
CA GLY A 247 -19.79 28.16 6.48
C GLY A 247 -20.45 26.99 7.22
N VAL A 248 -19.81 25.80 7.25
CA VAL A 248 -20.29 24.69 8.07
C VAL A 248 -20.02 24.99 9.55
N SER A 249 -21.01 24.74 10.41
CA SER A 249 -20.81 24.88 11.86
C SER A 249 -19.73 23.90 12.37
N PRO A 250 -18.76 24.37 13.16
CA PRO A 250 -17.73 23.51 13.75
C PRO A 250 -18.31 22.29 14.48
N ASN A 251 -19.41 22.45 15.21
CA ASN A 251 -20.06 21.40 15.97
C ASN A 251 -20.82 20.38 15.09
N ALA A 252 -20.98 20.64 13.80
CA ALA A 252 -21.59 19.70 12.85
C ALA A 252 -20.57 18.74 12.22
N ILE A 253 -19.29 18.91 12.52
CA ILE A 253 -18.19 18.12 11.93
C ILE A 253 -17.61 17.18 12.97
N GLN A 254 -17.68 15.89 12.71
CA GLN A 254 -17.13 14.82 13.55
C GLN A 254 -15.86 14.28 12.87
N LEU A 255 -14.74 14.31 13.60
CA LEU A 255 -13.47 13.78 13.16
C LEU A 255 -13.26 12.37 13.73
N SER A 256 -12.84 11.45 12.89
CA SER A 256 -12.49 10.09 13.27
C SER A 256 -11.18 9.68 12.60
N GLY A 257 -10.34 8.94 13.30
CA GLY A 257 -9.06 8.52 12.77
C GLY A 257 -8.39 7.43 13.59
N THR A 258 -7.47 6.72 12.95
CA THR A 258 -6.63 5.71 13.60
C THR A 258 -5.16 6.00 13.30
N GLU A 259 -4.31 5.95 14.33
CA GLU A 259 -2.86 6.11 14.21
C GLU A 259 -2.14 5.03 15.02
N ILE A 260 -1.14 4.40 14.43
CA ILE A 260 -0.40 3.29 15.05
C ILE A 260 0.72 3.78 15.98
N ASN A 261 1.31 4.93 15.67
CA ASN A 261 2.41 5.48 16.44
C ASN A 261 1.90 6.34 17.62
N PRO A 262 2.25 6.00 18.91
CA PRO A 262 1.73 6.71 20.07
C PRO A 262 2.07 8.21 20.08
N GLU A 263 3.28 8.59 19.68
CA GLU A 263 3.71 9.99 19.67
C GLU A 263 2.96 10.78 18.60
N THR A 264 2.83 10.22 17.40
CA THR A 264 2.10 10.83 16.27
C THR A 264 0.60 10.95 16.60
N TYR A 265 0.01 9.93 17.24
CA TYR A 265 -1.34 9.97 17.78
C TYR A 265 -1.52 11.12 18.79
N ALA A 266 -0.57 11.29 19.72
CA ALA A 266 -0.62 12.39 20.70
C ALA A 266 -0.53 13.76 20.00
N ILE A 267 0.25 13.89 18.94
CA ILE A 267 0.31 15.09 18.11
C ILE A 267 -1.06 15.36 17.45
N CYS A 268 -1.67 14.36 16.85
CA CYS A 268 -2.98 14.47 16.21
C CYS A 268 -4.06 14.95 17.20
N LYS A 269 -4.14 14.32 18.37
CA LYS A 269 -5.08 14.74 19.42
C LYS A 269 -4.78 16.14 19.95
N SER A 270 -3.51 16.50 20.07
CA SER A 270 -3.11 17.86 20.50
C SER A 270 -3.57 18.92 19.52
N ASP A 271 -3.41 18.69 18.22
CA ASP A 271 -3.85 19.62 17.17
C ASP A 271 -5.38 19.81 17.21
N ALA A 272 -6.13 18.70 17.35
CA ALA A 272 -7.58 18.75 17.49
C ALA A 272 -8.00 19.56 18.72
N ILE A 273 -7.43 19.28 19.88
CA ILE A 273 -7.73 20.01 21.15
C ILE A 273 -7.40 21.51 21.01
N ILE A 274 -6.24 21.86 20.45
CA ILE A 274 -5.81 23.26 20.23
C ILE A 274 -6.78 24.01 19.32
N LYS A 275 -7.28 23.34 18.28
CA LYS A 275 -8.25 23.90 17.33
C LYS A 275 -9.67 23.95 17.90
N GLY A 276 -9.89 23.35 19.08
CA GLY A 276 -11.21 23.29 19.74
C GLY A 276 -12.13 22.24 19.12
N VAL A 277 -11.56 21.21 18.50
CA VAL A 277 -12.26 20.07 17.92
C VAL A 277 -12.27 18.91 18.92
N ASP A 278 -13.36 18.16 18.99
CA ASP A 278 -13.45 16.98 19.84
C ASP A 278 -12.49 15.87 19.37
N PRO A 279 -11.51 15.46 20.20
CA PRO A 279 -10.54 14.44 19.84
C PRO A 279 -11.00 13.00 20.13
N SER A 280 -12.24 12.79 20.59
CA SER A 280 -12.74 11.48 21.07
C SER A 280 -12.80 10.42 19.97
N GLY A 281 -12.99 10.84 18.72
CA GLY A 281 -13.01 9.96 17.55
C GLY A 281 -11.62 9.53 17.07
N ILE A 282 -10.51 9.95 17.70
CA ILE A 282 -9.16 9.58 17.29
C ILE A 282 -8.66 8.45 18.20
N HIS A 283 -8.28 7.31 17.59
CA HIS A 283 -7.87 6.09 18.28
C HIS A 283 -6.42 5.73 18.01
N LEU A 284 -5.72 5.26 19.06
CA LEU A 284 -4.41 4.63 18.92
C LEU A 284 -4.61 3.15 18.57
N GLY A 285 -4.08 2.70 17.44
CA GLY A 285 -4.20 1.31 17.02
C GLY A 285 -3.74 1.08 15.59
N ASN A 286 -3.83 -0.18 15.17
CA ASN A 286 -3.47 -0.61 13.82
C ASN A 286 -4.72 -0.89 12.99
N THR A 287 -5.05 -0.04 12.04
CA THR A 287 -6.21 -0.15 11.15
C THR A 287 -6.35 -1.51 10.48
N ILE A 288 -5.23 -2.14 10.11
CA ILE A 288 -5.26 -3.45 9.44
C ILE A 288 -5.73 -4.55 10.39
N THR A 289 -5.30 -4.51 11.66
CA THR A 289 -5.55 -5.58 12.62
C THR A 289 -6.64 -5.27 13.64
N GLU A 290 -7.06 -4.01 13.74
CA GLU A 290 -8.00 -3.52 14.73
C GLU A 290 -9.07 -2.66 14.07
N ASN A 291 -10.31 -3.14 14.07
CA ASN A 291 -11.45 -2.41 13.50
C ASN A 291 -12.14 -1.57 14.57
N HIS A 292 -11.54 -0.42 14.94
CA HIS A 292 -12.10 0.48 15.96
C HIS A 292 -13.48 1.04 15.59
N PHE A 293 -13.82 1.06 14.31
CA PHE A 293 -15.06 1.63 13.79
C PHE A 293 -15.97 0.56 13.14
N ALA A 294 -16.05 -0.66 13.73
CA ALA A 294 -16.77 -1.79 13.16
C ALA A 294 -18.22 -1.45 12.77
N ASP A 295 -18.92 -0.69 13.62
CA ASP A 295 -20.32 -0.34 13.46
C ASP A 295 -20.54 1.10 12.93
N GLN A 296 -19.49 1.74 12.40
CA GLN A 296 -19.58 3.11 11.92
C GLN A 296 -19.30 3.20 10.42
N SER A 297 -19.92 4.20 9.79
CA SER A 297 -19.69 4.57 8.40
C SER A 297 -19.52 6.08 8.24
N PHE A 298 -18.73 6.49 7.27
CA PHE A 298 -18.31 7.87 7.10
C PHE A 298 -18.74 8.42 5.75
N GLY A 299 -19.11 9.70 5.76
CA GLY A 299 -19.51 10.41 4.54
C GLY A 299 -18.33 10.88 3.72
N PHE A 300 -17.23 11.23 4.39
CA PHE A 300 -16.05 11.81 3.75
C PHE A 300 -14.77 11.21 4.32
N MET A 301 -13.79 10.93 3.46
CA MET A 301 -12.52 10.37 3.88
C MET A 301 -11.39 11.04 3.10
N LEU A 302 -10.35 11.43 3.83
CA LEU A 302 -9.13 12.00 3.29
C LEU A 302 -7.97 11.24 3.93
N THR A 303 -7.12 10.59 3.14
CA THR A 303 -6.01 9.82 3.70
C THR A 303 -4.77 9.82 2.82
N ASN A 304 -3.63 9.64 3.45
CA ASN A 304 -2.35 9.33 2.83
C ASN A 304 -1.74 8.13 3.57
N PRO A 305 -2.19 6.90 3.25
CA PRO A 305 -1.74 5.71 3.95
C PRO A 305 -0.28 5.40 3.66
N PRO A 306 0.39 4.59 4.49
CA PRO A 306 1.75 4.16 4.22
C PRO A 306 1.80 3.25 2.98
N TYR A 307 2.60 3.61 1.98
CA TYR A 307 2.84 2.81 0.77
C TYR A 307 4.27 2.30 0.71
N GLY A 308 4.46 1.11 0.09
CA GLY A 308 5.74 0.42 0.02
C GLY A 308 6.18 -0.19 1.36
N LYS A 309 5.29 -0.26 2.36
CA LYS A 309 5.56 -0.86 3.66
C LYS A 309 5.04 -2.28 3.76
N SER A 310 5.88 -3.16 4.33
CA SER A 310 5.51 -4.56 4.58
C SER A 310 4.52 -4.67 5.73
N TRP A 311 3.42 -5.41 5.50
CA TRP A 311 2.41 -5.75 6.49
C TRP A 311 2.44 -7.25 6.88
N LYS A 312 3.61 -7.91 6.68
CA LYS A 312 3.79 -9.35 6.92
C LYS A 312 3.47 -9.78 8.36
N GLU A 313 3.79 -8.94 9.33
CA GLU A 313 3.51 -9.24 10.75
C GLU A 313 2.01 -9.07 11.05
N ASP A 314 1.36 -8.08 10.45
CA ASP A 314 -0.08 -7.84 10.58
C ASP A 314 -0.89 -8.99 9.96
N LYS A 315 -0.41 -9.56 8.85
CA LYS A 315 -1.03 -10.72 8.22
C LYS A 315 -1.25 -11.87 9.19
N LYS A 316 -0.31 -12.11 10.11
CA LYS A 316 -0.42 -13.19 11.11
C LYS A 316 -1.58 -13.00 12.07
N LYS A 317 -2.04 -11.76 12.27
CA LYS A 317 -3.13 -11.42 13.18
C LYS A 317 -4.50 -11.54 12.53
N ILE A 318 -4.60 -11.29 11.22
CA ILE A 318 -5.87 -11.35 10.47
C ILE A 318 -6.10 -12.70 9.77
N TYR A 319 -5.17 -13.66 9.92
CA TYR A 319 -5.32 -15.02 9.40
C TYR A 319 -5.24 -16.06 10.51
N HIS A 320 -6.04 -17.11 10.37
CA HIS A 320 -5.86 -18.37 11.09
C HIS A 320 -5.44 -19.43 10.08
N GLU A 321 -4.21 -19.92 10.18
CA GLU A 321 -3.58 -20.80 9.19
C GLU A 321 -3.57 -20.18 7.78
N LYS A 322 -4.54 -20.55 6.93
CA LYS A 322 -4.70 -20.04 5.56
C LYS A 322 -6.02 -19.29 5.35
N GLU A 323 -6.86 -19.24 6.37
CA GLU A 323 -8.17 -18.62 6.33
C GLU A 323 -8.08 -17.17 6.78
N LEU A 324 -8.58 -16.25 5.95
CA LEU A 324 -8.73 -14.84 6.28
C LEU A 324 -9.91 -14.68 7.24
N LEU A 325 -9.67 -14.05 8.38
CA LEU A 325 -10.68 -13.84 9.44
C LEU A 325 -11.41 -12.50 9.33
N ASP A 326 -10.86 -11.56 8.57
CA ASP A 326 -11.37 -10.19 8.49
C ASP A 326 -12.11 -9.97 7.18
N ASP A 327 -13.43 -9.85 7.26
CA ASP A 327 -14.33 -9.68 6.12
C ASP A 327 -14.10 -8.41 5.32
N ARG A 328 -13.44 -7.38 5.90
CA ARG A 328 -13.10 -6.14 5.19
C ARG A 328 -12.21 -6.39 3.96
N PHE A 329 -11.42 -7.47 3.99
CA PHE A 329 -10.46 -7.81 2.95
C PHE A 329 -10.90 -8.97 2.06
N SER A 330 -12.15 -9.43 2.21
CA SER A 330 -12.81 -10.41 1.34
C SER A 330 -13.77 -9.71 0.38
N LEU A 331 -13.71 -10.08 -0.90
CA LEU A 331 -14.59 -9.51 -1.92
C LEU A 331 -15.33 -10.61 -2.67
N THR A 332 -16.61 -10.38 -2.98
CA THR A 332 -17.38 -11.25 -3.87
C THR A 332 -17.31 -10.70 -5.28
N LEU A 333 -16.67 -11.45 -6.19
CA LEU A 333 -16.51 -11.10 -7.60
C LEU A 333 -17.06 -12.21 -8.50
N LEU A 334 -17.47 -11.87 -9.72
CA LEU A 334 -17.88 -12.87 -10.70
C LEU A 334 -16.64 -13.47 -11.38
N ASN A 335 -16.55 -14.81 -11.44
CA ASN A 335 -15.50 -15.46 -12.23
C ASN A 335 -15.79 -15.34 -13.74
N PHE A 336 -14.89 -15.86 -14.59
CA PHE A 336 -15.06 -15.81 -16.04
C PHE A 336 -16.32 -16.52 -16.54
N ALA A 337 -16.84 -17.51 -15.80
CA ALA A 337 -18.09 -18.21 -16.11
C ALA A 337 -19.35 -17.42 -15.69
N GLY A 338 -19.19 -16.31 -14.98
CA GLY A 338 -20.29 -15.49 -14.46
C GLY A 338 -20.82 -15.98 -13.10
N GLU A 339 -20.08 -16.82 -12.39
CA GLU A 339 -20.44 -17.31 -11.07
C GLU A 339 -19.80 -16.44 -9.99
N ALA A 340 -20.54 -16.16 -8.91
CA ALA A 340 -20.05 -15.40 -7.77
C ALA A 340 -19.07 -16.23 -6.94
N GLU A 341 -17.91 -15.66 -6.65
CA GLU A 341 -16.86 -16.28 -5.85
C GLU A 341 -16.38 -15.30 -4.78
N VAL A 342 -16.27 -15.77 -3.54
CA VAL A 342 -15.68 -15.01 -2.43
C VAL A 342 -14.18 -15.20 -2.46
N LEU A 343 -13.45 -14.11 -2.62
CA LEU A 343 -12.00 -14.11 -2.80
C LEU A 343 -11.30 -13.39 -1.65
N ASP A 344 -10.21 -13.97 -1.19
CA ASP A 344 -9.20 -13.25 -0.39
C ASP A 344 -8.53 -12.22 -1.29
N CYS A 345 -8.76 -10.95 -1.02
CA CYS A 345 -8.25 -9.83 -1.80
C CYS A 345 -7.11 -9.08 -1.11
N THR A 346 -6.41 -9.74 -0.18
CA THR A 346 -5.24 -9.14 0.43
C THR A 346 -4.09 -9.00 -0.59
N PRO A 347 -3.42 -7.84 -0.65
CA PRO A 347 -2.28 -7.61 -1.53
C PRO A 347 -1.05 -8.39 -1.06
N ARG A 348 0.01 -8.40 -1.87
CA ARG A 348 1.31 -8.95 -1.47
C ARG A 348 1.80 -8.35 -0.16
N THR A 349 2.47 -9.15 0.67
CA THR A 349 2.91 -8.73 2.02
C THR A 349 3.99 -7.64 2.04
N SER A 350 4.61 -7.33 0.90
CA SER A 350 5.61 -6.27 0.79
C SER A 350 5.02 -4.85 0.67
N ASP A 351 3.70 -4.72 0.39
CA ASP A 351 3.04 -3.42 0.24
C ASP A 351 1.56 -3.53 0.63
N GLY A 352 1.18 -2.92 1.74
CA GLY A 352 -0.16 -2.98 2.33
C GLY A 352 -1.09 -1.83 1.93
N GLN A 353 -0.67 -0.89 1.08
CA GLN A 353 -1.43 0.34 0.82
C GLN A 353 -2.88 0.12 0.37
N LEU A 354 -3.16 -0.93 -0.42
CA LEU A 354 -4.51 -1.20 -0.91
C LEU A 354 -5.47 -1.78 0.16
N LEU A 355 -4.95 -2.23 1.31
CA LEU A 355 -5.80 -2.59 2.46
C LEU A 355 -6.51 -1.37 3.03
N PHE A 356 -5.89 -0.19 2.96
CA PHE A 356 -6.50 1.06 3.40
C PHE A 356 -7.64 1.48 2.46
N ILE A 357 -7.50 1.30 1.14
CA ILE A 357 -8.64 1.52 0.21
C ILE A 357 -9.81 0.59 0.55
N LEU A 358 -9.55 -0.70 0.84
CA LEU A 358 -10.62 -1.63 1.23
C LEU A 358 -11.27 -1.21 2.55
N GLU A 359 -10.49 -0.76 3.54
CA GLU A 359 -11.04 -0.18 4.78
C GLU A 359 -11.93 1.02 4.48
N GLU A 360 -11.46 1.98 3.68
CA GLU A 360 -12.22 3.18 3.32
C GLU A 360 -13.53 2.83 2.60
N VAL A 361 -13.48 1.92 1.63
CA VAL A 361 -14.68 1.48 0.87
C VAL A 361 -15.65 0.74 1.79
N ASN A 362 -15.16 -0.12 2.67
CA ASN A 362 -16.00 -0.82 3.66
C ASN A 362 -16.70 0.16 4.61
N LYS A 363 -16.09 1.32 4.88
CA LYS A 363 -16.64 2.36 5.75
C LYS A 363 -17.45 3.44 5.03
N MET A 364 -17.70 3.31 3.73
CA MET A 364 -18.59 4.24 3.02
C MET A 364 -20.00 4.22 3.61
N LYS A 365 -20.53 5.40 3.89
CA LYS A 365 -21.93 5.54 4.31
C LYS A 365 -22.86 5.18 3.15
N PRO A 366 -23.84 4.29 3.37
CA PRO A 366 -24.82 3.94 2.35
C PRO A 366 -25.60 5.17 1.84
N ILE A 367 -25.97 5.16 0.55
CA ILE A 367 -26.67 6.28 -0.11
C ILE A 367 -28.06 6.56 0.50
N GLU A 368 -28.66 5.58 1.17
CA GLU A 368 -29.93 5.73 1.91
C GLU A 368 -29.77 6.69 3.08
N PHE A 369 -28.59 6.76 3.71
CA PHE A 369 -28.28 7.66 4.83
C PHE A 369 -27.56 8.94 4.38
N GLN A 370 -26.93 8.91 3.21
CA GLN A 370 -26.24 10.06 2.61
C GLN A 370 -26.51 10.13 1.11
N PRO A 371 -27.64 10.74 0.68
CA PRO A 371 -28.09 10.72 -0.72
C PRO A 371 -27.10 11.30 -1.75
N GLN A 372 -26.20 12.18 -1.33
CA GLN A 372 -25.11 12.74 -2.17
C GLN A 372 -23.93 11.77 -2.33
N GLY A 373 -23.98 10.62 -1.64
CA GLY A 373 -22.92 9.62 -1.61
C GLY A 373 -21.77 9.96 -0.66
N SER A 374 -20.99 8.96 -0.33
CA SER A 374 -19.69 9.10 0.34
C SER A 374 -18.62 9.45 -0.69
N ARG A 375 -17.62 10.20 -0.26
CA ARG A 375 -16.49 10.62 -1.11
C ARG A 375 -15.17 10.37 -0.40
N ILE A 376 -14.22 9.80 -1.13
CA ILE A 376 -12.89 9.45 -0.64
C ILE A 376 -11.85 10.10 -1.54
N ALA A 377 -10.81 10.66 -0.94
CA ALA A 377 -9.57 11.02 -1.63
C ALA A 377 -8.41 10.36 -0.89
N SER A 378 -7.78 9.37 -1.54
CA SER A 378 -6.72 8.54 -0.98
C SER A 378 -5.47 8.63 -1.84
N ILE A 379 -4.30 8.91 -1.23
CA ILE A 379 -3.02 9.06 -1.94
C ILE A 379 -2.28 7.75 -1.95
N HIS A 380 -1.87 7.32 -3.13
CA HIS A 380 -1.12 6.08 -3.32
C HIS A 380 0.05 6.26 -4.27
N ASN A 381 1.03 5.37 -4.21
CA ASN A 381 2.08 5.31 -5.21
C ASN A 381 1.60 4.59 -6.49
N GLY A 382 2.41 4.65 -7.56
CA GLY A 382 2.05 4.06 -8.85
C GLY A 382 1.82 2.55 -8.82
N SER A 383 2.39 1.81 -7.86
CA SER A 383 2.19 0.35 -7.76
C SER A 383 0.73 -0.03 -7.53
N SER A 384 -0.07 0.85 -6.90
CA SER A 384 -1.51 0.66 -6.70
C SER A 384 -2.28 0.48 -8.01
N LEU A 385 -1.78 1.05 -9.11
CA LEU A 385 -2.46 1.09 -10.41
C LEU A 385 -2.26 -0.18 -11.24
N PHE A 386 -1.10 -0.83 -11.16
CA PHE A 386 -0.74 -1.90 -12.12
C PHE A 386 -0.13 -3.16 -11.48
N THR A 387 0.27 -3.13 -10.22
CA THR A 387 0.88 -4.31 -9.60
C THR A 387 -0.12 -5.45 -9.43
N GLY A 388 0.36 -6.67 -9.64
CA GLY A 388 -0.41 -7.91 -9.50
C GLY A 388 -1.13 -8.33 -10.77
N ASP A 389 -0.99 -9.62 -11.11
CA ASP A 389 -1.65 -10.22 -12.27
C ASP A 389 -3.13 -10.53 -11.98
N ALA A 390 -3.89 -10.87 -13.02
CA ALA A 390 -5.29 -11.27 -12.90
C ALA A 390 -5.47 -12.38 -11.86
N GLY A 391 -6.37 -12.13 -10.90
CA GLY A 391 -6.65 -13.03 -9.78
C GLY A 391 -5.73 -12.85 -8.57
N SER A 392 -4.78 -11.89 -8.59
CA SER A 392 -4.06 -11.45 -7.37
C SER A 392 -4.95 -10.51 -6.54
N GLY A 393 -4.61 -10.33 -5.25
CA GLY A 393 -5.32 -9.41 -4.37
C GLY A 393 -5.39 -8.00 -4.95
N GLU A 394 -4.27 -7.45 -5.39
CA GLU A 394 -4.20 -6.08 -5.95
C GLU A 394 -5.08 -5.92 -7.21
N SER A 395 -5.03 -6.89 -8.12
CA SER A 395 -5.86 -6.85 -9.33
C SER A 395 -7.36 -7.00 -9.01
N ASN A 396 -7.70 -7.85 -8.04
CA ASN A 396 -9.08 -8.04 -7.60
C ASN A 396 -9.64 -6.81 -6.88
N ILE A 397 -8.82 -6.09 -6.08
CA ILE A 397 -9.22 -4.82 -5.46
C ILE A 397 -9.54 -3.79 -6.54
N ARG A 398 -8.64 -3.56 -7.50
CA ARG A 398 -8.92 -2.64 -8.62
C ARG A 398 -10.15 -3.03 -9.41
N ARG A 399 -10.29 -4.33 -9.68
CA ARG A 399 -11.45 -4.87 -10.38
C ARG A 399 -12.74 -4.57 -9.61
N HIS A 400 -12.77 -4.78 -8.29
CA HIS A 400 -13.90 -4.45 -7.44
C HIS A 400 -14.25 -2.96 -7.53
N LEU A 401 -13.27 -2.09 -7.40
CA LEU A 401 -13.49 -0.63 -7.44
C LEU A 401 -14.06 -0.17 -8.79
N VAL A 402 -13.62 -0.77 -9.89
CA VAL A 402 -14.07 -0.45 -11.25
C VAL A 402 -15.43 -1.07 -11.52
N GLU A 403 -15.65 -2.36 -11.23
CA GLU A 403 -16.92 -3.08 -11.49
C GLU A 403 -18.08 -2.58 -10.60
N SER A 404 -17.76 -2.08 -9.40
CA SER A 404 -18.73 -1.44 -8.50
C SER A 404 -18.95 0.05 -8.80
N ASP A 405 -18.35 0.57 -9.87
CA ASP A 405 -18.43 1.97 -10.32
C ASP A 405 -18.05 2.99 -9.25
N LEU A 406 -17.07 2.65 -8.38
CA LEU A 406 -16.64 3.51 -7.27
C LEU A 406 -15.59 4.53 -7.68
N VAL A 407 -14.77 4.25 -8.69
CA VAL A 407 -13.67 5.15 -9.11
C VAL A 407 -14.23 6.29 -9.95
N GLU A 408 -14.21 7.51 -9.40
CA GLU A 408 -14.59 8.74 -10.13
C GLU A 408 -13.41 9.25 -10.97
N ALA A 409 -12.26 9.44 -10.34
CA ALA A 409 -11.05 9.91 -11.02
C ALA A 409 -9.78 9.40 -10.37
N ILE A 410 -8.68 9.38 -11.14
CA ILE A 410 -7.32 9.18 -10.63
C ILE A 410 -6.46 10.33 -11.14
N ILE A 411 -5.79 11.02 -10.21
CA ILE A 411 -5.02 12.23 -10.50
C ILE A 411 -3.55 11.96 -10.19
N GLN A 412 -2.68 12.05 -11.20
CA GLN A 412 -1.24 12.01 -11.02
C GLN A 412 -0.74 13.35 -10.49
N LEU A 413 -0.09 13.35 -9.33
CA LEU A 413 0.53 14.51 -8.73
C LEU A 413 1.95 14.76 -9.27
N PRO A 414 2.50 15.97 -9.12
CA PRO A 414 3.90 16.25 -9.42
C PRO A 414 4.85 15.36 -8.62
N ASN A 415 5.98 14.98 -9.22
CA ASN A 415 7.04 14.29 -8.50
C ASN A 415 7.65 15.20 -7.43
N ASN A 416 8.23 14.61 -6.39
CA ASN A 416 8.89 15.36 -5.32
C ASN A 416 7.96 16.37 -4.58
N ILE A 417 6.66 16.09 -4.52
CA ILE A 417 5.72 16.90 -3.73
C ILE A 417 5.75 16.53 -2.24
N PHE A 418 6.17 15.30 -1.90
CA PHE A 418 6.25 14.80 -0.53
C PHE A 418 7.68 14.91 0.04
N TYR A 419 7.79 14.99 1.39
CA TYR A 419 9.06 15.21 2.09
C TYR A 419 10.02 14.04 2.00
N ASN A 420 9.52 12.80 1.99
CA ASN A 420 10.31 11.56 2.09
C ASN A 420 10.47 10.80 0.78
N THR A 421 9.82 11.22 -0.30
CA THR A 421 9.83 10.48 -1.56
C THR A 421 9.82 11.37 -2.79
N GLY A 422 10.54 10.95 -3.83
CA GLY A 422 10.54 11.58 -5.15
C GLY A 422 9.71 10.83 -6.18
N ILE A 423 9.00 9.75 -5.79
CA ILE A 423 8.21 8.94 -6.71
C ILE A 423 6.91 9.61 -7.13
N SER A 424 6.35 9.16 -8.25
CA SER A 424 5.01 9.57 -8.68
C SER A 424 3.96 9.04 -7.72
N THR A 425 3.06 9.93 -7.31
CA THR A 425 1.92 9.61 -6.45
C THR A 425 0.62 9.97 -7.16
N TYR A 426 -0.44 9.29 -6.76
CA TYR A 426 -1.74 9.36 -7.38
C TYR A 426 -2.82 9.53 -6.34
N VAL A 427 -3.74 10.47 -6.57
CA VAL A 427 -4.96 10.61 -5.76
C VAL A 427 -6.03 9.73 -6.38
N TRP A 428 -6.54 8.76 -5.64
CA TRP A 428 -7.73 8.01 -5.97
C TRP A 428 -8.95 8.74 -5.42
N LEU A 429 -9.84 9.19 -6.32
CA LEU A 429 -11.12 9.74 -5.96
C LEU A 429 -12.20 8.68 -6.13
N LEU A 430 -12.81 8.30 -5.01
CA LEU A 430 -13.86 7.28 -4.99
C LEU A 430 -15.17 7.89 -4.49
N THR A 431 -16.28 7.42 -5.04
CA THR A 431 -17.61 7.75 -4.56
C THR A 431 -18.57 6.60 -4.84
N ASN A 432 -19.54 6.37 -3.94
CA ASN A 432 -20.62 5.43 -4.19
C ASN A 432 -21.86 6.12 -4.84
N LYS A 433 -21.71 7.39 -5.28
CA LYS A 433 -22.75 8.13 -5.98
C LYS A 433 -22.13 9.07 -7.02
N LYS A 434 -21.93 8.57 -8.23
CA LYS A 434 -21.51 9.38 -9.38
C LYS A 434 -22.67 10.21 -9.95
N GLN A 435 -22.35 11.27 -10.65
CA GLN A 435 -23.31 11.97 -11.48
C GLN A 435 -23.78 11.05 -12.61
N TRP A 436 -24.99 11.25 -13.12
CA TRP A 436 -25.63 10.32 -14.08
C TRP A 436 -24.84 10.17 -15.39
N ASP A 437 -24.11 11.19 -15.84
CA ASP A 437 -23.30 11.18 -17.06
C ASP A 437 -21.86 10.70 -16.82
N HIS A 438 -21.48 10.47 -15.56
CA HIS A 438 -20.19 9.87 -15.15
C HIS A 438 -20.30 8.36 -14.83
N VAL A 439 -21.49 7.80 -14.83
CA VAL A 439 -21.70 6.37 -14.53
C VAL A 439 -20.92 5.51 -15.52
N ASP A 440 -20.29 4.45 -15.01
CA ASP A 440 -19.40 3.52 -15.72
C ASP A 440 -18.15 4.18 -16.37
N LYS A 441 -17.87 5.45 -16.05
CA LYS A 441 -16.71 6.18 -16.58
C LYS A 441 -15.70 6.51 -15.47
N ILE A 442 -14.44 6.60 -15.86
CA ILE A 442 -13.31 6.95 -15.01
C ILE A 442 -12.50 8.03 -15.68
N GLN A 443 -12.24 9.12 -14.95
CA GLN A 443 -11.38 10.18 -15.42
C GLN A 443 -9.93 9.96 -14.96
N LEU A 444 -8.97 10.06 -15.87
CA LEU A 444 -7.55 10.12 -15.54
C LEU A 444 -7.06 11.55 -15.76
N ILE A 445 -6.37 12.12 -14.77
CA ILE A 445 -5.83 13.49 -14.83
C ILE A 445 -4.32 13.44 -14.60
N ASP A 446 -3.55 13.85 -15.58
CA ASP A 446 -2.11 14.07 -15.45
C ASP A 446 -1.84 15.52 -15.05
N ALA A 447 -1.52 15.75 -13.78
CA ALA A 447 -1.10 17.03 -13.23
C ALA A 447 0.40 17.09 -12.91
N SER A 448 1.18 16.13 -13.41
CA SER A 448 2.62 15.99 -13.11
C SER A 448 3.45 17.23 -13.49
N GLN A 449 2.95 18.08 -14.39
CA GLN A 449 3.59 19.30 -14.85
C GLN A 449 2.92 20.57 -14.30
N SER A 450 2.06 20.47 -13.28
CA SER A 450 1.34 21.61 -12.71
C SER A 450 1.79 21.89 -11.29
N PHE A 451 2.88 22.65 -11.12
CA PHE A 451 3.47 22.98 -9.82
C PHE A 451 4.35 24.23 -9.89
N GLU A 452 4.60 24.83 -8.73
CA GLU A 452 5.64 25.84 -8.53
C GLU A 452 6.86 25.21 -7.84
N LYS A 453 8.07 25.57 -8.27
CA LYS A 453 9.31 25.12 -7.63
C LYS A 453 9.55 25.86 -6.32
N LEU A 454 9.89 25.12 -5.26
CA LEU A 454 10.31 25.71 -3.99
C LEU A 454 11.67 26.40 -4.13
N ARG A 455 11.84 27.53 -3.44
CA ARG A 455 13.14 28.23 -3.38
C ARG A 455 14.23 27.43 -2.69
N LYS A 456 13.85 26.57 -1.73
CA LYS A 456 14.74 25.67 -0.99
C LYS A 456 14.04 24.32 -0.83
N ASN A 457 14.77 23.26 -1.10
CA ASN A 457 14.24 21.91 -0.92
C ASN A 457 14.00 21.60 0.57
N GLN A 458 12.97 20.82 0.83
CA GLN A 458 12.57 20.33 2.15
C GLN A 458 12.61 18.79 2.14
N GLY A 459 13.74 18.18 2.48
CA GLY A 459 13.98 16.77 2.22
C GLY A 459 13.94 16.47 0.72
N SER A 460 13.14 15.49 0.30
CA SER A 460 12.90 15.18 -1.11
C SER A 460 11.97 16.16 -1.81
N ARG A 461 11.21 16.93 -1.04
CA ARG A 461 10.24 17.90 -1.57
C ARG A 461 10.94 19.10 -2.19
N ASN A 462 10.63 19.39 -3.47
CA ASN A 462 11.19 20.54 -4.20
C ASN A 462 10.14 21.38 -4.95
N CYS A 463 8.85 21.03 -4.82
CA CYS A 463 7.74 21.72 -5.47
C CYS A 463 6.49 21.80 -4.59
N THR A 464 5.54 22.60 -5.00
CA THR A 464 4.26 22.81 -4.32
C THR A 464 3.13 22.94 -5.35
N ILE A 465 1.94 22.49 -4.99
CA ILE A 465 0.70 22.76 -5.76
C ILE A 465 0.22 24.15 -5.36
N ASP A 466 0.62 25.14 -6.11
CA ASP A 466 0.19 26.52 -5.91
C ASP A 466 -1.32 26.70 -6.22
N PRO A 467 -1.94 27.84 -5.83
CA PRO A 467 -3.38 28.06 -6.05
C PRO A 467 -3.81 27.94 -7.51
N LYS A 468 -2.96 28.29 -8.45
CA LYS A 468 -3.25 28.21 -9.89
C LYS A 468 -3.25 26.76 -10.37
N ALA A 469 -2.24 25.98 -10.00
CA ALA A 469 -2.17 24.55 -10.30
C ALA A 469 -3.41 23.81 -9.74
N ARG A 470 -3.78 24.13 -8.49
CA ARG A 470 -4.98 23.57 -7.85
C ARG A 470 -6.25 23.92 -8.62
N GLU A 471 -6.45 25.17 -9.01
CA GLU A 471 -7.62 25.62 -9.79
C GLU A 471 -7.72 24.85 -11.12
N MET A 472 -6.60 24.67 -11.84
CA MET A 472 -6.56 23.93 -13.11
C MET A 472 -6.95 22.46 -12.92
N ILE A 473 -6.45 21.80 -11.86
CA ILE A 473 -6.80 20.41 -11.53
C ILE A 473 -8.29 20.30 -11.21
N LEU A 474 -8.82 21.18 -10.36
CA LEU A 474 -10.24 21.20 -9.99
C LEU A 474 -11.15 21.48 -11.19
N ARG A 475 -10.74 22.36 -12.10
CA ARG A 475 -11.48 22.65 -13.35
C ARG A 475 -11.50 21.42 -14.27
N ALA A 476 -10.36 20.75 -14.46
CA ALA A 476 -10.29 19.53 -15.25
C ALA A 476 -11.18 18.43 -14.66
N HIS A 477 -11.13 18.23 -13.32
CA HIS A 477 -12.01 17.30 -12.64
C HIS A 477 -13.49 17.63 -12.82
N LYS A 478 -13.88 18.88 -12.65
CA LYS A 478 -15.27 19.35 -12.80
C LYS A 478 -15.79 19.21 -14.22
N ASN A 479 -14.96 19.50 -15.24
CA ASN A 479 -15.36 19.43 -16.64
C ASN A 479 -15.60 18.00 -17.12
N PHE A 480 -14.91 17.03 -16.55
CA PHE A 480 -15.02 15.60 -16.82
C PHE A 480 -15.01 15.25 -18.32
N THR A 481 -14.02 15.80 -19.03
CA THR A 481 -13.86 15.66 -20.50
C THR A 481 -12.40 15.44 -20.87
N ASP A 482 -12.19 14.96 -22.10
CA ASP A 482 -10.85 14.94 -22.69
C ASP A 482 -10.42 16.37 -22.99
N GLU A 483 -9.42 16.87 -22.25
CA GLU A 483 -8.91 18.24 -22.44
C GLU A 483 -7.44 18.36 -22.05
N GLU A 484 -6.78 19.36 -22.61
CA GLU A 484 -5.44 19.80 -22.22
C GLU A 484 -5.51 21.28 -21.82
N ILE A 485 -5.26 21.58 -20.55
CA ILE A 485 -5.27 22.93 -20.00
C ILE A 485 -3.82 23.38 -19.82
N VAL A 486 -3.44 24.50 -20.46
CA VAL A 486 -2.10 25.09 -20.35
C VAL A 486 -2.21 26.55 -19.94
N GLU A 487 -1.59 26.92 -18.84
CA GLU A 487 -1.58 28.29 -18.32
C GLU A 487 -0.19 28.66 -17.77
N GLY A 488 0.59 29.42 -18.54
CA GLY A 488 1.98 29.70 -18.21
C GLY A 488 2.83 28.43 -18.24
N ASP A 489 3.50 28.13 -17.13
CA ASP A 489 4.34 26.93 -17.00
C ASP A 489 3.55 25.69 -16.50
N HIS A 490 2.25 25.86 -16.19
CA HIS A 490 1.40 24.77 -15.70
C HIS A 490 0.70 24.06 -16.87
N LYS A 491 0.63 22.74 -16.75
CA LYS A 491 -0.08 21.89 -17.70
C LYS A 491 -0.82 20.77 -16.97
N VAL A 492 -2.11 20.62 -17.29
CA VAL A 492 -2.97 19.53 -16.82
C VAL A 492 -3.61 18.86 -18.04
N VAL A 493 -3.60 17.54 -18.09
CA VAL A 493 -4.24 16.78 -19.17
C VAL A 493 -5.26 15.82 -18.55
N SER A 494 -6.49 15.88 -19.05
CA SER A 494 -7.60 15.03 -18.63
C SER A 494 -8.00 14.09 -19.76
N LYS A 495 -8.35 12.85 -19.43
CA LYS A 495 -8.95 11.87 -20.35
C LYS A 495 -10.00 11.05 -19.62
N VAL A 496 -11.10 10.76 -20.30
CA VAL A 496 -12.22 9.97 -19.77
C VAL A 496 -12.29 8.63 -20.48
N PHE A 497 -12.45 7.56 -19.71
CA PHE A 497 -12.48 6.18 -20.17
C PHE A 497 -13.73 5.48 -19.64
N ASP A 498 -14.16 4.42 -20.33
CA ASP A 498 -15.10 3.47 -19.74
C ASP A 498 -14.35 2.56 -18.74
N GLY A 499 -15.01 2.10 -17.68
CA GLY A 499 -14.42 1.16 -16.72
C GLY A 499 -13.84 -0.11 -17.38
N ASP A 500 -14.47 -0.55 -18.48
CA ASP A 500 -14.04 -1.70 -19.26
C ASP A 500 -12.69 -1.52 -19.98
N ASP A 501 -12.21 -0.30 -20.18
CA ASP A 501 -10.90 -0.04 -20.79
C ASP A 501 -9.73 -0.46 -19.89
N PHE A 502 -9.99 -0.68 -18.61
CA PHE A 502 -9.00 -1.10 -17.62
C PHE A 502 -9.07 -2.59 -17.28
N ARG A 503 -10.08 -3.31 -17.79
CA ARG A 503 -10.27 -4.72 -17.52
C ARG A 503 -9.78 -5.58 -18.68
N TYR A 504 -9.25 -6.76 -18.35
CA TYR A 504 -8.76 -7.70 -19.35
C TYR A 504 -9.01 -9.14 -18.92
N TYR A 505 -9.14 -10.01 -19.91
CA TYR A 505 -9.08 -11.46 -19.72
C TYR A 505 -7.61 -11.89 -19.76
N SER A 506 -7.16 -12.61 -18.75
CA SER A 506 -5.88 -13.30 -18.74
C SER A 506 -6.11 -14.71 -19.27
N VAL A 507 -5.85 -14.90 -20.57
CA VAL A 507 -6.15 -16.13 -21.30
C VAL A 507 -4.88 -16.94 -21.49
N THR A 508 -4.92 -18.22 -21.12
CA THR A 508 -3.77 -19.10 -21.31
C THR A 508 -3.71 -19.60 -22.76
N ILE A 509 -2.56 -19.43 -23.39
CA ILE A 509 -2.23 -19.97 -24.71
C ILE A 509 -1.31 -21.16 -24.52
N GLU A 510 -1.73 -22.30 -25.05
CA GLU A 510 -0.98 -23.54 -24.98
C GLU A 510 -0.39 -23.91 -26.34
N ARG A 511 0.70 -24.66 -26.30
CA ARG A 511 1.33 -25.25 -27.48
C ARG A 511 1.59 -26.74 -27.25
N PRO A 512 1.63 -27.56 -28.30
CA PRO A 512 1.81 -29.01 -28.16
C PRO A 512 3.23 -29.36 -27.70
N LEU A 513 3.32 -30.25 -26.75
CA LEU A 513 4.56 -30.87 -26.36
C LEU A 513 5.03 -31.79 -27.51
N ARG A 514 6.25 -31.62 -27.99
CA ARG A 514 6.87 -32.40 -29.04
C ARG A 514 8.10 -33.11 -28.52
N LEU A 515 8.13 -34.42 -28.62
CA LEU A 515 9.19 -35.23 -28.03
C LEU A 515 9.86 -36.13 -29.04
N ARG A 516 11.17 -35.96 -29.19
CA ARG A 516 12.06 -36.93 -29.81
C ARG A 516 12.55 -37.91 -28.75
N SER A 517 12.41 -39.18 -29.02
CA SER A 517 12.71 -40.25 -28.05
C SER A 517 13.81 -41.16 -28.58
N GLN A 518 14.76 -41.51 -27.71
CA GLN A 518 15.87 -42.39 -28.02
C GLN A 518 16.45 -42.92 -26.71
N PHE A 519 16.76 -44.21 -26.67
CA PHE A 519 17.51 -44.78 -25.54
C PHE A 519 18.93 -44.18 -25.50
N ASN A 520 19.32 -43.75 -24.30
CA ASN A 520 20.62 -43.14 -24.02
C ASN A 520 21.14 -43.71 -22.70
N ALA A 521 22.36 -44.23 -22.68
CA ALA A 521 22.95 -44.87 -21.50
C ALA A 521 23.01 -43.92 -20.28
N ILE A 522 23.37 -42.63 -20.51
CA ILE A 522 23.45 -41.63 -19.42
C ILE A 522 22.06 -41.42 -18.80
N LYS A 523 21.02 -41.27 -19.63
CA LYS A 523 19.65 -41.03 -19.16
C LYS A 523 19.06 -42.29 -18.47
N ILE A 524 19.49 -43.49 -18.88
CA ILE A 524 19.11 -44.74 -18.21
C ILE A 524 19.69 -44.75 -16.81
N ASP A 525 20.97 -44.40 -16.65
CA ASP A 525 21.61 -44.38 -15.34
C ASP A 525 21.04 -43.26 -14.45
N GLU A 526 20.60 -42.14 -15.04
CA GLU A 526 19.89 -41.06 -14.34
C GLU A 526 18.54 -41.47 -13.74
N LEU A 527 17.91 -42.55 -14.23
CA LEU A 527 16.68 -43.10 -13.62
C LEU A 527 16.87 -43.55 -12.17
N LEU A 528 18.10 -43.78 -11.72
CA LEU A 528 18.41 -44.07 -10.33
C LEU A 528 18.19 -42.89 -9.42
N PHE A 529 18.22 -41.66 -9.95
CA PHE A 529 18.18 -40.42 -9.21
C PHE A 529 16.80 -39.78 -9.28
N GLU A 530 16.51 -38.87 -8.36
CA GLU A 530 15.22 -38.13 -8.34
C GLU A 530 15.24 -36.95 -9.31
N LYS A 531 14.31 -36.95 -10.26
CA LYS A 531 14.09 -35.83 -11.16
C LYS A 531 13.69 -34.57 -10.35
N GLY A 532 14.47 -33.51 -10.42
CA GLY A 532 14.26 -32.26 -9.67
C GLY A 532 15.11 -32.14 -8.39
N ASN A 533 15.89 -33.20 -8.03
CA ASN A 533 16.93 -33.17 -7.02
C ASN A 533 18.12 -34.02 -7.49
N LEU A 534 18.47 -33.90 -8.75
CA LEU A 534 19.46 -34.76 -9.38
C LEU A 534 20.81 -34.70 -8.67
N ASP A 535 21.30 -33.48 -8.41
CA ASP A 535 22.62 -33.26 -7.79
C ASP A 535 22.67 -33.80 -6.37
N LEU A 536 21.63 -33.53 -5.56
CA LEU A 536 21.54 -34.04 -4.20
C LEU A 536 21.42 -35.59 -4.18
N SER A 537 20.63 -36.15 -5.09
CA SER A 537 20.50 -37.61 -5.22
C SER A 537 21.82 -38.25 -5.68
N LYS A 538 22.55 -37.65 -6.59
CA LYS A 538 23.89 -38.11 -7.02
C LYS A 538 24.86 -38.03 -5.85
N TRP A 539 24.90 -36.92 -5.12
CA TRP A 539 25.73 -36.79 -3.92
C TRP A 539 25.41 -37.85 -2.87
N LEU A 540 24.13 -38.11 -2.56
CA LEU A 540 23.72 -39.18 -1.64
C LEU A 540 24.24 -40.54 -2.10
N TYR A 541 24.15 -40.84 -3.37
CA TYR A 541 24.61 -42.12 -3.92
C TYR A 541 26.15 -42.20 -3.93
N GLU A 542 26.84 -41.16 -4.29
CA GLU A 542 28.30 -41.09 -4.31
C GLU A 542 28.89 -41.22 -2.91
N THR A 543 28.25 -40.66 -1.91
CA THR A 543 28.70 -40.67 -0.51
C THR A 543 28.38 -42.00 0.18
N TYR A 544 27.14 -42.47 0.04
CA TYR A 544 26.66 -43.62 0.83
C TYR A 544 26.54 -44.93 0.05
N LYS A 545 26.78 -44.90 -1.27
CA LYS A 545 26.80 -46.10 -2.15
C LYS A 545 25.59 -47.01 -1.91
N ASP A 546 25.84 -48.32 -1.66
CA ASP A 546 24.77 -49.30 -1.50
C ASP A 546 23.93 -49.13 -0.23
N GLN A 547 24.36 -48.28 0.72
CA GLN A 547 23.60 -47.99 1.92
C GLN A 547 22.26 -47.28 1.59
N VAL A 548 22.17 -46.52 0.48
CA VAL A 548 20.91 -45.91 0.04
C VAL A 548 19.77 -46.90 -0.17
N PHE A 549 20.11 -48.17 -0.45
CA PHE A 549 19.13 -49.25 -0.63
C PHE A 549 18.72 -49.92 0.66
N THR A 550 19.41 -49.68 1.78
CA THR A 550 19.10 -50.24 3.08
C THR A 550 18.50 -49.24 4.04
N GLY A 551 18.73 -47.95 3.85
CA GLY A 551 18.21 -46.82 4.61
C GLY A 551 19.33 -45.90 5.05
N LEU A 552 19.02 -44.61 5.12
CA LEU A 552 19.95 -43.51 5.47
C LEU A 552 19.59 -42.87 6.83
N GLU A 553 18.73 -43.52 7.63
CA GLU A 553 18.28 -42.96 8.90
C GLU A 553 19.44 -42.76 9.88
N SER A 554 20.44 -43.65 9.86
CA SER A 554 21.62 -43.60 10.73
C SER A 554 22.59 -42.44 10.41
N VAL A 555 22.52 -41.90 9.23
CA VAL A 555 23.41 -40.81 8.72
C VAL A 555 22.63 -39.52 8.47
N MET A 556 21.42 -39.39 9.02
CA MET A 556 20.55 -38.23 8.81
C MET A 556 21.18 -36.92 9.32
N THR A 557 21.96 -36.98 10.38
CA THR A 557 22.67 -35.84 10.95
C THR A 557 23.67 -35.27 9.93
N ASP A 558 24.50 -36.13 9.37
CA ASP A 558 25.51 -35.78 8.37
C ASP A 558 24.86 -35.17 7.10
N ILE A 559 23.71 -35.74 6.69
CA ILE A 559 22.95 -35.25 5.55
C ILE A 559 22.41 -33.83 5.84
N LYS A 560 21.89 -33.57 7.03
CA LYS A 560 21.40 -32.26 7.42
C LYS A 560 22.52 -31.21 7.53
N GLU A 561 23.68 -31.60 8.06
CA GLU A 561 24.88 -30.76 8.11
C GLU A 561 25.34 -30.38 6.70
N TYR A 562 25.43 -31.34 5.77
CA TYR A 562 25.75 -31.07 4.37
C TYR A 562 24.76 -30.11 3.71
N LEU A 563 23.45 -30.29 3.95
CA LEU A 563 22.43 -29.40 3.42
C LEU A 563 22.60 -27.96 3.94
N GLN A 564 22.94 -27.83 5.22
CA GLN A 564 23.16 -26.54 5.86
C GLN A 564 24.45 -25.85 5.35
N GLU A 565 25.56 -26.59 5.27
CA GLU A 565 26.84 -26.09 4.79
C GLU A 565 26.79 -25.61 3.32
N ASN A 566 25.96 -26.26 2.50
CA ASN A 566 25.80 -25.93 1.08
C ASN A 566 24.56 -25.06 0.81
N GLU A 567 23.91 -24.53 1.84
CA GLU A 567 22.71 -23.67 1.74
C GLU A 567 21.55 -24.29 0.93
N ILE A 568 21.46 -25.64 0.90
CA ILE A 568 20.43 -26.35 0.13
C ILE A 568 19.13 -26.42 0.92
N LYS A 569 18.09 -25.75 0.46
CA LYS A 569 16.77 -25.72 1.09
C LYS A 569 15.91 -26.89 0.61
N VAL A 570 15.66 -27.86 1.46
CA VAL A 570 14.78 -29.01 1.20
C VAL A 570 13.76 -29.12 2.34
N THR A 571 12.47 -29.33 2.00
CA THR A 571 11.45 -29.56 3.03
C THR A 571 11.60 -30.95 3.65
N ASP A 572 11.21 -31.10 4.93
CA ASP A 572 11.32 -32.37 5.64
C ASP A 572 10.62 -33.55 4.91
N LYS A 573 9.44 -33.29 4.32
CA LYS A 573 8.71 -34.26 3.51
C LYS A 573 9.51 -34.73 2.28
N LYS A 574 10.20 -33.80 1.62
CA LYS A 574 11.01 -34.07 0.43
C LYS A 574 12.29 -34.83 0.80
N LEU A 575 12.93 -34.44 1.90
CA LEU A 575 14.11 -35.07 2.43
C LEU A 575 13.78 -36.54 2.84
N ALA A 576 12.67 -36.76 3.53
CA ALA A 576 12.21 -38.13 3.89
C ALA A 576 12.03 -39.02 2.65
N GLY A 577 11.51 -38.46 1.54
CA GLY A 577 11.39 -39.19 0.26
C GLY A 577 12.75 -39.48 -0.39
N LEU A 578 13.73 -38.60 -0.27
CA LEU A 578 15.07 -38.76 -0.82
C LEU A 578 15.89 -39.86 -0.09
N VAL A 579 15.73 -39.97 1.21
CA VAL A 579 16.48 -40.94 2.03
C VAL A 579 15.82 -42.31 2.15
N ALA A 580 14.56 -42.44 1.72
CA ALA A 580 13.78 -43.69 1.85
C ALA A 580 14.33 -44.81 0.97
N ALA A 581 14.81 -45.89 1.57
CA ALA A 581 15.35 -47.08 0.88
C ALA A 581 14.38 -47.68 -0.16
N ALA A 582 13.08 -47.64 0.11
CA ALA A 582 12.05 -48.14 -0.82
C ALA A 582 12.08 -47.40 -2.16
N LYS A 583 12.27 -46.08 -2.12
CA LYS A 583 12.36 -45.23 -3.31
C LYS A 583 13.61 -45.52 -4.15
N TRP A 584 14.73 -45.74 -3.50
CA TRP A 584 15.96 -46.12 -4.18
C TRP A 584 15.85 -47.50 -4.84
N LYS A 585 15.22 -48.48 -4.17
CA LYS A 585 14.95 -49.80 -4.77
C LYS A 585 14.01 -49.71 -5.97
N GLU A 586 12.96 -48.91 -5.90
CA GLU A 586 12.03 -48.66 -7.00
C GLU A 586 12.76 -48.05 -8.21
N ARG A 587 13.58 -47.03 -8.01
CA ARG A 587 14.35 -46.36 -9.05
C ARG A 587 15.40 -47.29 -9.69
N LYS A 588 16.09 -48.10 -8.87
CA LYS A 588 17.03 -49.13 -9.35
C LYS A 588 16.32 -50.15 -10.24
N ALA A 589 15.15 -50.60 -9.85
CA ALA A 589 14.36 -51.53 -10.67
C ALA A 589 13.94 -50.91 -12.00
N LEU A 590 13.55 -49.62 -12.01
CA LEU A 590 13.25 -48.90 -13.24
C LEU A 590 14.47 -48.72 -14.14
N MET A 591 15.63 -48.44 -13.58
CA MET A 591 16.88 -48.31 -14.33
C MET A 591 17.27 -49.68 -14.97
N GLU A 592 17.21 -50.76 -14.23
CA GLU A 592 17.52 -52.08 -14.76
C GLU A 592 16.51 -52.55 -15.84
N ALA A 593 15.22 -52.21 -15.64
CA ALA A 593 14.21 -52.44 -16.66
C ALA A 593 14.48 -51.62 -17.95
N ALA A 594 14.89 -50.36 -17.79
CA ALA A 594 15.27 -49.52 -18.93
C ALA A 594 16.51 -50.05 -19.68
N LYS A 595 17.49 -50.64 -18.96
CA LYS A 595 18.63 -51.32 -19.62
C LYS A 595 18.19 -52.55 -20.43
N ALA A 596 17.27 -53.33 -19.94
CA ALA A 596 16.71 -54.48 -20.65
C ALA A 596 15.91 -54.02 -21.90
N LEU A 597 15.10 -52.98 -21.75
CA LEU A 597 14.36 -52.39 -22.90
C LEU A 597 15.29 -51.81 -23.95
N HIS A 598 16.36 -51.12 -23.55
CA HIS A 598 17.37 -50.62 -24.45
C HIS A 598 18.04 -51.70 -25.28
N LYS A 599 18.38 -52.82 -24.66
CA LYS A 599 18.97 -53.98 -25.35
C LYS A 599 18.03 -54.60 -26.38
N GLU A 600 16.71 -54.55 -26.16
CA GLU A 600 15.69 -55.07 -27.05
C GLU A 600 15.35 -54.13 -28.18
N ILE A 601 15.23 -52.82 -27.92
CA ILE A 601 14.76 -51.78 -28.87
C ILE A 601 15.92 -51.19 -29.67
N GLY A 602 17.11 -51.09 -29.07
CA GLY A 602 18.30 -50.47 -29.67
C GLY A 602 18.35 -48.93 -29.56
N ASN A 603 19.13 -48.31 -30.44
CA ASN A 603 19.43 -46.86 -30.43
C ASN A 603 18.63 -46.08 -31.48
N ASP A 604 17.53 -46.64 -31.98
CA ASP A 604 16.70 -45.95 -32.98
C ASP A 604 16.15 -44.63 -32.41
N VAL A 605 16.08 -43.60 -33.27
CA VAL A 605 15.45 -42.30 -32.97
C VAL A 605 13.99 -42.35 -33.39
N PHE A 606 13.12 -41.92 -32.47
CA PHE A 606 11.68 -41.82 -32.73
C PHE A 606 11.23 -40.38 -32.64
N MET A 607 10.71 -39.88 -33.75
CA MET A 607 10.14 -38.54 -33.87
C MET A 607 8.63 -38.52 -33.47
N ASP A 608 8.08 -39.66 -33.11
CA ASP A 608 6.73 -39.83 -32.57
C ASP A 608 6.80 -40.57 -31.26
N TYR A 609 6.41 -39.86 -30.19
CA TYR A 609 6.41 -40.40 -28.81
C TYR A 609 5.44 -41.57 -28.65
N ALA A 610 4.29 -41.57 -29.35
CA ALA A 610 3.33 -42.65 -29.24
C ALA A 610 3.89 -43.97 -29.80
N VAL A 611 4.56 -43.90 -30.94
CA VAL A 611 5.25 -45.06 -31.56
C VAL A 611 6.35 -45.58 -30.65
N PHE A 612 7.09 -44.70 -29.97
CA PHE A 612 8.12 -45.11 -29.04
C PHE A 612 7.50 -45.75 -27.76
N ALA A 613 6.45 -45.19 -27.22
CA ALA A 613 5.76 -45.75 -26.06
C ALA A 613 5.16 -47.12 -26.35
N ASP A 614 4.56 -47.33 -27.50
CA ASP A 614 4.02 -48.61 -27.97
C ASP A 614 5.14 -49.68 -28.11
N LYS A 615 6.30 -49.27 -28.64
CA LYS A 615 7.47 -50.18 -28.71
C LYS A 615 7.98 -50.57 -27.31
N ILE A 616 8.04 -49.65 -26.38
CA ILE A 616 8.41 -49.93 -24.99
C ILE A 616 7.42 -50.91 -24.36
N ASP A 617 6.12 -50.67 -24.52
CA ASP A 617 5.07 -51.57 -23.98
C ASP A 617 5.18 -53.00 -24.57
N ALA A 618 5.35 -53.09 -25.89
CA ALA A 618 5.52 -54.36 -26.57
C ALA A 618 6.79 -55.11 -26.13
N ALA A 619 7.92 -54.40 -25.99
CA ALA A 619 9.17 -54.98 -25.49
C ALA A 619 9.08 -55.43 -24.02
N ALA A 620 8.43 -54.63 -23.17
CA ALA A 620 8.21 -54.94 -21.75
C ALA A 620 7.36 -56.22 -21.58
N LYS A 621 6.32 -56.40 -22.40
CA LYS A 621 5.49 -57.60 -22.44
C LYS A 621 6.29 -58.81 -22.94
N LYS A 622 7.08 -58.67 -24.00
CA LYS A 622 7.96 -59.71 -24.52
C LYS A 622 8.98 -60.20 -23.49
N LEU A 623 9.58 -59.26 -22.76
CA LEU A 623 10.58 -59.53 -21.76
C LEU A 623 9.97 -59.92 -20.39
N LYS A 624 8.65 -59.86 -20.24
CA LYS A 624 7.90 -60.18 -19.01
C LYS A 624 8.38 -59.35 -17.81
N LEU A 625 8.62 -58.05 -17.98
CA LEU A 625 9.20 -57.19 -16.94
C LEU A 625 8.21 -56.86 -15.82
N GLY A 626 6.92 -57.11 -15.99
CA GLY A 626 5.91 -56.86 -14.93
C GLY A 626 5.72 -55.37 -14.57
N LEU A 627 6.06 -54.44 -15.47
CA LEU A 627 5.95 -53.00 -15.22
C LEU A 627 4.52 -52.50 -15.40
N SER A 628 4.10 -51.63 -14.53
CA SER A 628 2.85 -50.88 -14.67
C SER A 628 2.92 -49.85 -15.80
N ALA A 629 1.76 -49.45 -16.34
CA ALA A 629 1.69 -48.36 -17.37
C ALA A 629 2.35 -47.06 -16.89
N ALA A 630 2.25 -46.74 -15.58
CA ALA A 630 2.90 -45.57 -15.00
C ALA A 630 4.43 -45.67 -15.05
N GLN A 631 4.98 -46.85 -14.75
CA GLN A 631 6.43 -47.13 -14.80
C GLN A 631 6.96 -47.06 -16.24
N LEU A 632 6.23 -47.66 -17.20
CA LEU A 632 6.57 -47.55 -18.64
C LEU A 632 6.58 -46.08 -19.12
N LYS A 633 5.60 -45.31 -18.69
CA LYS A 633 5.55 -43.87 -19.00
C LYS A 633 6.74 -43.11 -18.39
N ILE A 634 7.17 -43.40 -17.18
CA ILE A 634 8.36 -42.80 -16.56
C ILE A 634 9.62 -43.09 -17.40
N ILE A 635 9.83 -44.36 -17.82
CA ILE A 635 10.97 -44.74 -18.66
C ILE A 635 10.88 -44.01 -20.01
N ALA A 636 9.74 -44.03 -20.70
CA ALA A 636 9.55 -43.37 -22.01
C ALA A 636 9.84 -41.87 -21.91
N ARG A 637 9.35 -41.22 -20.87
CA ARG A 637 9.59 -39.78 -20.65
C ARG A 637 11.05 -39.47 -20.35
N ALA A 638 11.73 -40.26 -19.55
CA ALA A 638 13.14 -40.09 -19.25
C ALA A 638 14.03 -40.21 -20.48
N MET A 639 13.64 -41.05 -21.45
CA MET A 639 14.36 -41.27 -22.70
C MET A 639 14.00 -40.26 -23.79
N SER A 640 13.15 -39.27 -23.48
CA SER A 640 12.69 -38.26 -24.44
C SER A 640 13.30 -36.89 -24.18
N VAL A 641 13.39 -36.08 -25.23
CA VAL A 641 13.78 -34.65 -25.17
C VAL A 641 12.83 -33.84 -26.05
N THR A 642 12.59 -32.60 -25.65
CA THR A 642 11.82 -31.67 -26.48
C THR A 642 12.53 -31.43 -27.82
N ASP A 643 11.79 -31.55 -28.92
CA ASP A 643 12.29 -31.33 -30.25
C ASP A 643 11.17 -30.74 -31.12
N PRO A 644 11.33 -29.53 -31.69
CA PRO A 644 10.29 -28.85 -32.47
C PRO A 644 9.85 -29.63 -33.72
N GLU A 645 10.72 -30.46 -34.27
CA GLU A 645 10.44 -31.24 -35.46
C GLU A 645 9.69 -32.56 -35.17
N ALA A 646 9.58 -32.93 -33.89
CA ALA A 646 8.88 -34.13 -33.49
C ALA A 646 7.36 -33.96 -33.59
N GLN A 647 6.66 -35.10 -33.73
CA GLN A 647 5.20 -35.11 -33.73
C GLN A 647 4.65 -34.68 -32.35
N PRO A 648 3.49 -33.95 -32.32
CA PRO A 648 2.82 -33.60 -31.10
C PRO A 648 2.44 -34.83 -30.26
N VAL A 649 2.68 -34.76 -28.94
CA VAL A 649 2.31 -35.86 -28.02
C VAL A 649 0.80 -35.85 -27.78
N VAL A 650 0.15 -36.96 -28.11
CA VAL A 650 -1.29 -37.14 -27.85
C VAL A 650 -1.51 -37.42 -26.36
N LYS A 651 -2.31 -36.58 -25.71
CA LYS A 651 -2.71 -36.75 -24.31
C LYS A 651 -3.91 -37.68 -24.18
N LYS A 652 -4.91 -37.50 -25.03
CA LYS A 652 -6.18 -38.23 -24.98
C LYS A 652 -6.83 -38.30 -26.34
N GLU A 653 -7.41 -39.46 -26.66
CA GLU A 653 -8.34 -39.63 -27.76
C GLU A 653 -9.77 -39.55 -27.23
N LEU A 654 -10.58 -38.62 -27.77
CA LEU A 654 -11.97 -38.48 -27.39
C LEU A 654 -12.84 -39.45 -28.17
N LYS A 655 -13.66 -40.20 -27.49
CA LYS A 655 -14.77 -40.93 -28.11
C LYS A 655 -15.81 -39.87 -28.47
N ALA A 656 -15.87 -39.54 -29.77
CA ALA A 656 -16.79 -38.54 -30.31
C ALA A 656 -18.23 -39.08 -30.30
N ASP A 657 -18.84 -39.30 -29.15
CA ASP A 657 -20.29 -39.38 -29.10
C ASP A 657 -20.90 -37.97 -29.19
N ALA A 658 -22.15 -37.89 -29.62
CA ALA A 658 -22.81 -36.60 -29.83
C ALA A 658 -22.88 -35.74 -28.60
N LYS A 659 -22.97 -36.33 -27.39
CA LYS A 659 -23.09 -35.64 -26.12
C LYS A 659 -21.78 -34.98 -25.66
N ASP A 660 -20.63 -35.63 -25.85
CA ASP A 660 -19.33 -35.07 -25.52
C ASP A 660 -19.06 -33.83 -26.40
N LEU A 661 -19.40 -33.91 -27.68
CA LEU A 661 -19.23 -32.79 -28.63
C LEU A 661 -20.17 -31.63 -28.33
N GLU A 662 -21.43 -31.88 -27.96
CA GLU A 662 -22.38 -30.84 -27.53
C GLU A 662 -21.90 -30.15 -26.24
N THR A 663 -21.33 -30.92 -25.32
CA THR A 663 -20.73 -30.35 -24.08
C THR A 663 -19.58 -29.41 -24.41
N LEU A 664 -18.69 -29.78 -25.36
CA LEU A 664 -17.60 -28.91 -25.78
C LEU A 664 -18.10 -27.65 -26.53
N GLU A 665 -19.12 -27.80 -27.40
CA GLU A 665 -19.77 -26.65 -28.07
C GLU A 665 -20.34 -25.67 -27.04
N GLY A 666 -20.99 -26.18 -26.00
CA GLY A 666 -21.53 -25.36 -24.90
C GLY A 666 -20.44 -24.71 -24.05
N THR A 667 -19.38 -25.45 -23.73
CA THR A 667 -18.25 -24.96 -22.93
C THR A 667 -17.50 -23.85 -23.63
N PHE A 668 -17.20 -24.03 -24.93
CA PHE A 668 -16.42 -23.05 -25.69
C PHE A 668 -17.30 -22.01 -26.38
N ARG A 669 -18.62 -22.22 -26.45
CA ARG A 669 -19.57 -21.38 -27.18
C ARG A 669 -19.18 -21.20 -28.66
N VAL A 670 -18.60 -22.24 -29.27
CA VAL A 670 -18.15 -22.26 -30.66
C VAL A 670 -18.64 -23.53 -31.39
N ASN A 671 -18.67 -23.47 -32.71
CA ASN A 671 -18.99 -24.64 -33.51
C ASN A 671 -17.78 -25.62 -33.60
N ARG A 672 -18.04 -26.87 -34.05
CA ARG A 672 -17.02 -27.94 -34.13
C ARG A 672 -15.84 -27.64 -35.05
N GLU A 673 -15.99 -26.73 -35.99
CA GLU A 673 -14.94 -26.33 -36.91
C GLU A 673 -13.79 -25.60 -36.20
N ARG A 674 -14.12 -24.91 -35.07
CA ARG A 674 -13.17 -24.15 -34.26
C ARG A 674 -12.54 -24.97 -33.13
N PHE A 675 -12.87 -26.24 -32.95
CA PHE A 675 -12.36 -27.06 -31.84
C PHE A 675 -10.82 -27.17 -31.82
N ALA A 676 -10.16 -27.11 -32.99
CA ALA A 676 -8.71 -27.08 -33.05
C ALA A 676 -8.08 -25.88 -32.36
N ASP A 677 -8.76 -24.74 -32.38
CA ASP A 677 -8.32 -23.51 -31.71
C ASP A 677 -8.50 -23.55 -30.19
N TYR A 678 -9.16 -24.61 -29.70
CA TYR A 678 -9.34 -24.91 -28.27
C TYR A 678 -8.68 -26.25 -27.84
N GLY A 679 -7.71 -26.74 -28.67
CA GLY A 679 -6.88 -27.90 -28.37
C GLY A 679 -7.46 -29.25 -28.77
N TYR A 680 -8.61 -29.30 -29.47
CA TYR A 680 -9.26 -30.54 -29.90
C TYR A 680 -9.16 -30.72 -31.43
N HIS A 681 -8.17 -31.49 -31.83
CA HIS A 681 -7.81 -31.64 -33.28
C HIS A 681 -8.53 -32.86 -33.89
N LYS A 682 -9.20 -32.67 -35.03
CA LYS A 682 -9.85 -33.73 -35.77
C LYS A 682 -8.85 -34.57 -36.57
N THR A 683 -8.84 -35.88 -36.35
CA THR A 683 -7.99 -36.83 -37.08
C THR A 683 -8.62 -37.18 -38.45
N ALA A 684 -7.81 -37.71 -39.36
CA ALA A 684 -8.29 -38.20 -40.65
C ALA A 684 -9.40 -39.30 -40.56
N LYS A 685 -9.49 -39.98 -39.41
CA LYS A 685 -10.53 -40.98 -39.11
C LYS A 685 -11.79 -40.36 -38.48
N GLY A 686 -11.88 -39.04 -38.41
CA GLY A 686 -13.03 -38.33 -37.86
C GLY A 686 -13.12 -38.29 -36.32
N LYS A 687 -12.11 -38.81 -35.60
CA LYS A 687 -12.01 -38.72 -34.16
C LYS A 687 -11.34 -37.41 -33.74
N TYR A 688 -11.59 -36.94 -32.50
CA TYR A 688 -10.91 -35.80 -31.94
C TYR A 688 -9.82 -36.25 -30.97
N ILE A 689 -8.67 -35.58 -31.01
CA ILE A 689 -7.53 -35.79 -30.10
C ILE A 689 -7.20 -34.49 -29.37
N GLU A 690 -6.79 -34.63 -28.12
CA GLU A 690 -6.21 -33.55 -27.32
C GLU A 690 -4.71 -33.77 -27.25
N TYR A 691 -3.91 -32.75 -27.58
CA TYR A 691 -2.46 -32.82 -27.40
C TYR A 691 -2.08 -32.49 -25.97
N GLU A 692 -0.95 -33.05 -25.53
CA GLU A 692 -0.33 -32.63 -24.27
C GLU A 692 0.33 -31.27 -24.47
N SER A 693 0.05 -30.33 -23.56
CA SER A 693 0.66 -29.01 -23.61
C SER A 693 2.10 -29.02 -23.12
N ASP A 694 2.94 -28.20 -23.73
CA ASP A 694 4.29 -27.92 -23.27
C ASP A 694 4.25 -26.77 -22.27
N SER A 695 4.61 -27.04 -21.00
CA SER A 695 4.61 -26.04 -19.93
C SER A 695 5.63 -24.92 -20.15
N ASP A 696 6.72 -25.22 -20.88
CA ASP A 696 7.79 -24.25 -21.11
C ASP A 696 7.46 -23.30 -22.26
N LEU A 697 6.49 -23.67 -23.11
CA LEU A 697 5.98 -22.87 -24.23
C LEU A 697 4.61 -22.26 -23.93
N ARG A 698 4.07 -22.48 -22.73
CA ARG A 698 2.82 -21.86 -22.28
C ARG A 698 3.01 -20.37 -22.14
N ASP A 699 2.05 -19.59 -22.64
CA ASP A 699 2.02 -18.15 -22.52
C ASP A 699 0.66 -17.65 -22.03
N THR A 700 0.57 -16.38 -21.69
CA THR A 700 -0.67 -15.77 -21.20
C THR A 700 -0.88 -14.44 -21.93
N GLU A 701 -2.01 -14.32 -22.64
CA GLU A 701 -2.41 -13.10 -23.30
C GLU A 701 -3.35 -12.26 -22.44
N LYS A 702 -3.12 -10.94 -22.40
CA LYS A 702 -4.00 -9.95 -21.77
C LYS A 702 -4.92 -9.38 -22.85
N ILE A 703 -6.14 -9.87 -22.91
CA ILE A 703 -7.14 -9.50 -23.93
C ILE A 703 -8.13 -8.52 -23.30
N PRO A 704 -8.30 -7.28 -23.83
CA PRO A 704 -9.30 -6.34 -23.32
C PRO A 704 -10.70 -6.97 -23.25
N VAL A 705 -11.47 -6.71 -22.20
CA VAL A 705 -12.82 -7.30 -22.06
C VAL A 705 -13.79 -6.86 -23.16
N LYS A 706 -13.48 -5.74 -23.84
CA LYS A 706 -14.23 -5.23 -25.02
C LYS A 706 -13.95 -6.00 -26.32
N GLU A 707 -12.93 -6.88 -26.34
CA GLU A 707 -12.56 -7.68 -27.49
C GLU A 707 -13.01 -9.14 -27.33
N ASP A 708 -13.38 -9.76 -28.44
CA ASP A 708 -13.66 -11.20 -28.50
C ASP A 708 -12.33 -11.99 -28.41
N ILE A 709 -12.26 -12.98 -27.52
CA ILE A 709 -11.06 -13.78 -27.26
C ILE A 709 -10.60 -14.52 -28.52
N TYR A 710 -11.55 -15.06 -29.30
CA TYR A 710 -11.25 -15.82 -30.50
C TYR A 710 -10.70 -14.91 -31.61
N GLU A 711 -11.36 -13.77 -31.87
CA GLU A 711 -10.93 -12.80 -32.88
C GLU A 711 -9.53 -12.24 -32.54
N TYR A 712 -9.28 -11.93 -31.27
CA TYR A 712 -7.95 -11.53 -30.79
C TYR A 712 -6.91 -12.63 -31.07
N PHE A 713 -7.21 -13.88 -30.70
CA PHE A 713 -6.32 -15.03 -30.91
C PHE A 713 -5.98 -15.23 -32.41
N GLN A 714 -6.96 -15.11 -33.31
CA GLN A 714 -6.74 -15.24 -34.74
C GLN A 714 -5.87 -14.09 -35.30
N ARG A 715 -5.99 -12.91 -34.78
CA ARG A 715 -5.26 -11.71 -35.24
C ARG A 715 -3.84 -11.63 -34.67
N GLU A 716 -3.70 -11.84 -33.36
CA GLU A 716 -2.46 -11.53 -32.65
C GLU A 716 -1.58 -12.77 -32.34
N VAL A 717 -2.15 -13.96 -32.23
CA VAL A 717 -1.42 -15.16 -31.83
C VAL A 717 -1.20 -16.12 -32.98
N ARG A 718 -2.26 -16.49 -33.69
CA ARG A 718 -2.24 -17.51 -34.72
C ARG A 718 -1.23 -17.24 -35.84
N PRO A 719 -1.02 -16.02 -36.36
CA PRO A 719 -0.05 -15.74 -37.43
C PRO A 719 1.40 -16.02 -37.03
N TYR A 720 1.72 -15.93 -35.74
CA TYR A 720 3.06 -16.13 -35.21
C TYR A 720 3.28 -17.55 -34.68
N VAL A 721 2.22 -18.20 -34.21
CA VAL A 721 2.27 -19.53 -33.60
C VAL A 721 1.13 -20.39 -34.12
N ALA A 722 1.33 -21.01 -35.26
CA ALA A 722 0.30 -21.75 -36.00
C ALA A 722 -0.24 -22.99 -35.29
N ASP A 723 0.50 -23.59 -34.33
CA ASP A 723 0.12 -24.77 -33.54
C ASP A 723 -0.41 -24.47 -32.15
N ALA A 724 -0.59 -23.16 -31.80
CA ALA A 724 -1.13 -22.76 -30.55
C ALA A 724 -2.66 -22.98 -30.44
N TRP A 725 -3.18 -23.05 -29.21
CA TRP A 725 -4.62 -23.05 -28.95
C TRP A 725 -4.95 -22.32 -27.64
N ILE A 726 -6.21 -21.89 -27.51
CA ILE A 726 -6.77 -21.25 -26.35
C ILE A 726 -7.10 -22.30 -25.30
N ASN A 727 -6.56 -22.17 -24.08
CA ASN A 727 -7.06 -22.86 -22.92
C ASN A 727 -7.95 -21.91 -22.12
N ILE A 728 -9.26 -22.03 -22.33
CA ILE A 728 -10.26 -21.08 -21.78
C ILE A 728 -10.54 -21.32 -20.29
N ALA A 729 -10.35 -22.56 -19.81
CA ALA A 729 -10.76 -22.95 -18.45
C ALA A 729 -10.07 -22.16 -17.31
N PRO A 730 -8.77 -21.87 -17.35
CA PRO A 730 -8.09 -21.09 -16.32
C PRO A 730 -8.20 -19.56 -16.52
N THR A 731 -9.01 -19.09 -17.46
CA THR A 731 -9.15 -17.66 -17.75
C THR A 731 -9.58 -16.89 -16.50
N LYS A 732 -8.86 -15.82 -16.22
CA LYS A 732 -9.15 -14.91 -15.11
C LYS A 732 -9.46 -13.50 -15.63
N ILE A 733 -10.22 -12.74 -14.86
CA ILE A 733 -10.45 -11.33 -15.14
C ILE A 733 -9.45 -10.52 -14.30
N GLY A 734 -8.72 -9.63 -14.94
CA GLY A 734 -7.79 -8.70 -14.31
C GLY A 734 -8.21 -7.26 -14.52
N CYS A 735 -7.62 -6.36 -13.71
CA CYS A 735 -7.76 -4.92 -13.84
C CYS A 735 -6.40 -4.25 -13.66
N GLU A 736 -6.05 -3.37 -14.61
CA GLU A 736 -4.80 -2.63 -14.63
C GLU A 736 -5.03 -1.22 -15.20
N ILE A 737 -4.54 -0.19 -14.50
CA ILE A 737 -4.67 1.21 -14.92
C ILE A 737 -3.30 1.74 -15.27
N SER A 738 -2.96 1.72 -16.53
CA SER A 738 -1.64 2.14 -17.01
C SER A 738 -1.64 3.61 -17.46
N PHE A 739 -1.29 4.54 -16.56
CA PHE A 739 -1.17 5.96 -16.88
C PHE A 739 -0.21 6.21 -18.06
N ASN A 740 0.95 5.58 -18.08
CA ASN A 740 1.92 5.75 -19.15
C ASN A 740 1.36 5.41 -20.54
N LYS A 741 0.55 4.37 -20.64
CA LYS A 741 -0.11 3.99 -21.90
C LYS A 741 -0.92 5.14 -22.49
N TYR A 742 -1.56 5.94 -21.66
CA TYR A 742 -2.52 6.96 -22.07
C TYR A 742 -1.91 8.36 -22.21
N PHE A 743 -0.90 8.68 -21.39
CA PHE A 743 -0.31 10.04 -21.34
C PHE A 743 1.09 10.12 -21.95
N TYR A 744 1.77 8.98 -22.17
CA TYR A 744 3.09 9.00 -22.78
C TYR A 744 3.01 9.53 -24.22
N LYS A 745 3.68 10.65 -24.44
CA LYS A 745 3.95 11.16 -25.79
C LYS A 745 5.41 10.85 -26.11
N PRO A 746 5.72 10.01 -27.15
CA PRO A 746 7.10 9.76 -27.50
C PRO A 746 7.76 11.07 -27.89
N VAL A 747 8.81 11.44 -27.19
CA VAL A 747 9.65 12.58 -27.58
C VAL A 747 10.46 12.09 -28.79
N PRO A 748 10.34 12.71 -29.98
CA PRO A 748 11.16 12.33 -31.09
C PRO A 748 12.63 12.48 -30.70
N LEU A 749 13.40 11.46 -31.01
CA LEU A 749 14.85 11.49 -30.77
C LEU A 749 15.42 12.68 -31.54
N ARG A 750 16.18 13.50 -30.84
CA ARG A 750 16.89 14.61 -31.48
C ARG A 750 17.85 14.09 -32.53
N THR A 751 17.95 14.78 -33.63
CA THR A 751 18.86 14.41 -34.71
C THR A 751 20.32 14.54 -34.26
N LEU A 752 21.21 13.89 -34.99
CA LEU A 752 22.66 14.00 -34.72
C LEU A 752 23.13 15.44 -34.89
N GLU A 753 22.57 16.14 -35.88
CA GLU A 753 22.87 17.54 -36.18
C GLU A 753 22.44 18.49 -35.06
N GLU A 754 21.24 18.29 -34.47
CA GLU A 754 20.75 19.07 -33.33
C GLU A 754 21.63 18.86 -32.10
N ASN A 755 22.01 17.61 -31.81
CA ASN A 755 22.91 17.31 -30.69
C ASN A 755 24.31 17.89 -30.90
N GLN A 756 24.84 17.84 -32.14
CA GLN A 756 26.11 18.48 -32.47
C GLN A 756 26.05 20.01 -32.31
N ALA A 757 24.99 20.65 -32.75
CA ALA A 757 24.79 22.09 -32.60
C ALA A 757 24.81 22.51 -31.13
N ASP A 758 24.09 21.78 -30.26
CA ASP A 758 24.06 22.05 -28.83
C ASP A 758 25.44 21.86 -28.15
N ILE A 759 26.17 20.78 -28.54
CA ILE A 759 27.50 20.55 -28.00
C ILE A 759 28.45 21.69 -28.42
N ILE A 760 28.38 22.15 -29.66
CA ILE A 760 29.18 23.27 -30.14
C ILE A 760 28.80 24.57 -29.40
N GLU A 761 27.51 24.82 -29.18
CA GLU A 761 27.06 25.99 -28.42
C GLU A 761 27.50 25.94 -26.95
N LEU A 762 27.42 24.79 -26.30
CA LEU A 762 27.92 24.57 -24.94
C LEU A 762 29.44 24.75 -24.87
N ASP A 763 30.20 24.25 -25.85
CA ASP A 763 31.66 24.41 -25.91
C ASP A 763 32.01 25.90 -26.08
N GLN A 764 31.31 26.64 -26.95
CA GLN A 764 31.51 28.08 -27.11
C GLN A 764 31.20 28.86 -25.82
N LYS A 765 30.10 28.52 -25.11
CA LYS A 765 29.77 29.11 -23.81
C LYS A 765 30.80 28.78 -22.74
N SER A 766 31.31 27.54 -22.69
CA SER A 766 32.32 27.10 -21.71
C SER A 766 33.69 27.80 -21.93
N GLN A 767 34.10 27.98 -23.18
CA GLN A 767 35.31 28.75 -23.50
C GLN A 767 35.20 30.20 -23.05
N GLY A 768 34.00 30.78 -23.09
CA GLY A 768 33.72 32.10 -22.53
C GLY A 768 33.90 32.17 -21.01
N TYR A 769 33.44 31.14 -20.28
CA TYR A 769 33.63 31.03 -18.83
C TYR A 769 35.07 30.79 -18.42
N ILE A 770 35.83 29.94 -19.11
CA ILE A 770 37.25 29.68 -18.88
C ILE A 770 38.05 30.97 -19.11
N LYS A 771 37.79 31.71 -20.20
CA LYS A 771 38.43 33.00 -20.46
C LYS A 771 38.09 34.07 -19.40
N SER A 772 36.87 34.06 -18.85
CA SER A 772 36.48 34.98 -17.76
C SER A 772 37.14 34.65 -16.44
N LEU A 773 37.32 33.36 -16.12
CA LEU A 773 38.06 32.89 -14.94
C LEU A 773 39.56 33.28 -15.00
N PHE A 774 40.20 33.16 -16.17
CA PHE A 774 41.58 33.59 -16.35
C PHE A 774 41.79 35.12 -16.42
N LYS A 775 40.72 35.90 -16.56
CA LYS A 775 40.76 37.38 -16.44
C LYS A 775 40.61 37.85 -15.00
N LEU A 776 40.20 37.01 -14.08
CA LEU A 776 40.07 37.30 -12.65
C LEU A 776 41.30 36.81 -11.82
N LEU A 777 42.24 36.12 -12.44
CA LEU A 777 43.58 35.82 -11.96
C LEU A 777 44.60 36.78 -12.58
#